data_0e4dbe033397c6aca18450f3a0a27d25
#
_entry.id   0e4dbe033397c6aca18450f3a0a27d25
#
_cell.length_a   1.000
_cell.length_b   1.000
_cell.length_c   1.000
_cell.angle_alpha   90.00
_cell.angle_beta   90.00
_cell.angle_gamma   90.00
#
_symmetry.space_group_name_H-M   'P 1'
#
loop_
_entity.id
_entity.type
_entity.pdbx_description
1 polymer ?
#
loop_
_entity_poly.entity_id
_entity_poly.type
_entity_poly.pdbx_seq_one_letter_code
_entity_poly.pdbx_strand_id
1 'polypeptide(L)'
;MKTGSLRRLLGYTFRYKWSFFISVVGFISFAFADIAAVEWIRRIIGFINSEEENFSSFLALSLILIALGRGVGFFVGNYFMSRVGFGIVHDLRAELFQKLHDLPKSYFDANQSGQLINRITFTTTQVSGAASNAVKTLIREGFLLIGLFVYLLILNFKLTLLLIGTAPLIALIVYVAGKRLKKLAKKIQTAMGDVTHIASEAVDGHVEIKSFNAQEYENSRFLEANTSNKNQNLKLEATGNMATPIIQVLVSISLSIVAYFALGAQLGISLDAETFVAFFTAAGLMAKPIRQLSNINMIVQKGLAAAVEIFEQLDQEIESDLGDKSDIIEGNIEFDNVNFSYETGRQVLNDISFSINKNETVAIVGKSGSGKSTIANLIPRFYNHSSGNILIDGTPISEFSLDYLRSQISIVNQSPSLFNDTISKNIAYGDDEIDVDKLKESAKLSGCSEFIEDLPDGYESDIGDDGVLLSGGQRQRLAIARAFYKDSPIIILDEATSALDTESELIVQEALEKLIIDRTTIVIAHRLSTIENATKIIVLDNGSIVETGTHSELIENKDIYHSLYKNKFEDSPEAQSRTSKSVQLFMPEYEDEDSSSFVVDSWYKKSLWLYLLYPFSLIFSYLTTRRRKRYLNNKIESYKSEVPIIVVGNLTIGGTGKTPLVKYIVTELKNRGYRPGIVSRGYGGKFKETLKVSTDTPVKETGDEAQILAKLDVPFYIDKNRVRAVKKLTKNHECDVIISDDGLQHYKMGRHIEIAVIDGKRRFGNNLT
;
A
#
# COMPACT_ATOMS: atom_id res chain seq x y z
N MET A 1 -5.93 5.83 -32.01
CA MET A 1 -5.71 5.17 -30.70
C MET A 1 -6.60 3.94 -30.47
N LYS A 2 -7.93 4.02 -30.35
CA LYS A 2 -8.79 2.86 -30.00
C LYS A 2 -8.71 1.64 -30.92
N THR A 3 -8.58 1.82 -32.22
CA THR A 3 -8.46 0.73 -33.22
C THR A 3 -7.11 0.01 -33.15
N GLY A 4 -6.03 0.72 -32.80
CA GLY A 4 -4.70 0.14 -32.62
C GLY A 4 -4.63 -0.76 -31.38
N SER A 5 -5.21 -0.33 -30.26
CA SER A 5 -5.23 -1.10 -29.00
C SER A 5 -6.05 -2.39 -29.13
N LEU A 6 -7.17 -2.36 -29.87
CA LEU A 6 -7.96 -3.56 -30.13
C LEU A 6 -7.18 -4.57 -31.00
N ARG A 7 -6.50 -4.12 -32.04
CA ARG A 7 -5.67 -4.97 -32.90
C ARG A 7 -4.51 -5.60 -32.10
N ARG A 8 -3.87 -4.84 -31.25
CA ARG A 8 -2.79 -5.32 -30.38
C ARG A 8 -3.31 -6.36 -29.39
N LEU A 9 -4.48 -6.12 -28.77
CA LEU A 9 -5.13 -7.07 -27.87
C LEU A 9 -5.49 -8.39 -28.57
N LEU A 10 -5.99 -8.34 -29.80
CA LEU A 10 -6.22 -9.53 -30.61
C LEU A 10 -4.91 -10.28 -30.91
N GLY A 11 -3.78 -9.57 -31.05
CA GLY A 11 -2.46 -10.17 -31.19
C GLY A 11 -2.10 -11.07 -30.01
N TYR A 12 -2.38 -10.63 -28.75
CA TYR A 12 -2.19 -11.48 -27.56
C TYR A 12 -3.10 -12.72 -27.59
N THR A 13 -4.34 -12.59 -28.05
CA THR A 13 -5.25 -13.74 -28.20
C THR A 13 -4.69 -14.77 -29.16
N PHE A 14 -4.02 -14.36 -30.24
CA PHE A 14 -3.40 -15.26 -31.22
C PHE A 14 -2.20 -16.04 -30.68
N ARG A 15 -1.52 -15.57 -29.61
CA ARG A 15 -0.49 -16.38 -28.93
C ARG A 15 -1.08 -17.66 -28.36
N TYR A 16 -2.36 -17.68 -28.00
CA TYR A 16 -3.09 -18.82 -27.45
C TYR A 16 -4.04 -19.49 -28.47
N LYS A 17 -3.70 -19.46 -29.78
CA LYS A 17 -4.55 -19.90 -30.90
C LYS A 17 -5.18 -21.28 -30.72
N TRP A 18 -4.45 -22.26 -30.19
CA TRP A 18 -4.96 -23.60 -29.97
C TRP A 18 -6.01 -23.67 -28.88
N SER A 19 -5.77 -22.99 -27.75
CA SER A 19 -6.77 -22.90 -26.67
C SER A 19 -8.02 -22.16 -27.15
N PHE A 20 -7.84 -21.10 -27.94
CA PHE A 20 -8.94 -20.36 -28.55
C PHE A 20 -9.75 -21.26 -29.50
N PHE A 21 -9.09 -21.99 -30.40
CA PHE A 21 -9.75 -22.90 -31.32
C PHE A 21 -10.55 -24.01 -30.60
N ILE A 22 -9.95 -24.67 -29.61
CA ILE A 22 -10.63 -25.72 -28.82
C ILE A 22 -11.86 -25.14 -28.10
N SER A 23 -11.74 -23.90 -27.57
CA SER A 23 -12.88 -23.21 -26.96
C SER A 23 -14.02 -22.96 -27.94
N VAL A 24 -13.70 -22.51 -29.15
CA VAL A 24 -14.72 -22.31 -30.21
C VAL A 24 -15.44 -23.60 -30.55
N VAL A 25 -14.69 -24.69 -30.73
CA VAL A 25 -15.28 -26.03 -31.00
C VAL A 25 -16.20 -26.45 -29.82
N GLY A 26 -15.75 -26.23 -28.57
CA GLY A 26 -16.58 -26.50 -27.37
C GLY A 26 -17.89 -25.69 -27.38
N PHE A 27 -17.86 -24.42 -27.75
CA PHE A 27 -19.08 -23.59 -27.82
C PHE A 27 -20.00 -23.93 -28.99
N ILE A 28 -19.45 -24.36 -30.13
CA ILE A 28 -20.23 -24.90 -31.25
C ILE A 28 -20.93 -26.21 -30.82
N SER A 29 -20.20 -27.11 -30.14
CA SER A 29 -20.79 -28.36 -29.59
C SER A 29 -21.90 -28.05 -28.59
N PHE A 30 -21.69 -27.07 -27.69
CA PHE A 30 -22.70 -26.61 -26.74
C PHE A 30 -23.98 -26.07 -27.47
N ALA A 31 -23.80 -25.19 -28.46
CA ALA A 31 -24.91 -24.62 -29.22
C ALA A 31 -25.65 -25.70 -29.99
N PHE A 32 -24.94 -26.63 -30.63
CA PHE A 32 -25.53 -27.75 -31.34
C PHE A 32 -26.33 -28.65 -30.39
N ALA A 33 -25.83 -28.94 -29.20
CA ALA A 33 -26.56 -29.73 -28.19
C ALA A 33 -27.84 -29.06 -27.70
N ASP A 34 -27.84 -27.73 -27.54
CA ASP A 34 -29.05 -26.96 -27.15
C ASP A 34 -30.12 -27.04 -28.29
N ILE A 35 -29.73 -26.97 -29.56
CA ILE A 35 -30.63 -27.14 -30.71
C ILE A 35 -31.12 -28.60 -30.79
N ALA A 36 -30.24 -29.57 -30.61
CA ALA A 36 -30.62 -30.99 -30.59
C ALA A 36 -31.61 -31.32 -29.45
N ALA A 37 -31.52 -30.62 -28.31
CA ALA A 37 -32.50 -30.76 -27.23
C ALA A 37 -33.90 -30.28 -27.66
N VAL A 38 -33.98 -29.20 -28.43
CA VAL A 38 -35.28 -28.74 -28.99
C VAL A 38 -35.81 -29.72 -29.99
N GLU A 39 -34.97 -30.24 -30.92
CA GLU A 39 -35.37 -31.27 -31.85
C GLU A 39 -35.80 -32.58 -31.17
N TRP A 40 -35.14 -32.92 -30.06
CA TRP A 40 -35.54 -34.05 -29.21
C TRP A 40 -36.93 -33.87 -28.66
N ILE A 41 -37.26 -32.68 -28.12
CA ILE A 41 -38.65 -32.35 -27.67
C ILE A 41 -39.66 -32.53 -28.80
N ARG A 42 -39.32 -32.03 -30.00
CA ARG A 42 -40.17 -32.19 -31.21
C ARG A 42 -40.46 -33.67 -31.46
N ARG A 43 -39.43 -34.52 -31.52
CA ARG A 43 -39.58 -35.95 -31.80
C ARG A 43 -40.37 -36.72 -30.74
N ILE A 44 -40.22 -36.35 -29.44
CA ILE A 44 -41.01 -36.95 -28.37
C ILE A 44 -42.48 -36.62 -28.54
N ILE A 45 -42.81 -35.37 -28.86
CA ILE A 45 -44.24 -34.97 -29.03
C ILE A 45 -44.81 -35.66 -30.27
N GLY A 46 -44.03 -35.79 -31.38
CA GLY A 46 -44.40 -36.55 -32.54
C GLY A 46 -44.71 -38.01 -32.21
N PHE A 47 -43.83 -38.63 -31.41
CA PHE A 47 -44.05 -40.00 -30.94
C PHE A 47 -45.31 -40.14 -30.06
N ILE A 48 -45.58 -39.21 -29.14
CA ILE A 48 -46.79 -39.24 -28.29
C ILE A 48 -48.04 -39.10 -29.13
N ASN A 49 -47.97 -38.36 -30.25
CA ASN A 49 -49.12 -38.17 -31.18
C ASN A 49 -49.27 -39.29 -32.21
N SER A 50 -48.25 -40.10 -32.40
CA SER A 50 -48.27 -41.29 -33.27
C SER A 50 -48.83 -42.47 -32.48
N GLU A 51 -49.73 -43.29 -33.07
CA GLU A 51 -50.25 -44.53 -32.46
C GLU A 51 -49.19 -45.68 -32.45
N GLU A 52 -47.91 -45.36 -32.55
CA GLU A 52 -46.84 -46.35 -32.50
C GLU A 52 -46.57 -46.83 -31.08
N GLU A 53 -46.79 -48.15 -30.83
CA GLU A 53 -46.64 -48.77 -29.50
C GLU A 53 -45.18 -48.96 -29.06
N ASN A 54 -44.19 -48.87 -29.98
CA ASN A 54 -42.80 -49.14 -29.70
C ASN A 54 -42.00 -47.87 -29.40
N PHE A 55 -41.82 -47.48 -28.14
CA PHE A 55 -40.90 -46.44 -27.69
C PHE A 55 -39.44 -46.86 -28.02
N SER A 56 -38.78 -46.09 -28.88
CA SER A 56 -37.36 -46.34 -29.21
C SER A 56 -36.48 -46.03 -28.01
N SER A 57 -35.88 -47.05 -27.39
CA SER A 57 -34.88 -46.90 -26.34
C SER A 57 -33.73 -45.97 -26.74
N PHE A 58 -33.47 -45.85 -28.02
CA PHE A 58 -32.52 -44.90 -28.62
C PHE A 58 -32.94 -43.44 -28.37
N LEU A 59 -34.26 -43.11 -28.41
CA LEU A 59 -34.75 -41.79 -28.15
C LEU A 59 -34.52 -41.39 -26.67
N ALA A 60 -34.68 -42.29 -25.72
CA ALA A 60 -34.38 -42.07 -24.32
C ALA A 60 -32.90 -41.87 -24.06
N LEU A 61 -32.02 -42.74 -24.66
CA LEU A 61 -30.59 -42.63 -24.54
C LEU A 61 -30.01 -41.37 -25.18
N SER A 62 -30.61 -40.88 -26.28
CA SER A 62 -30.16 -39.70 -26.99
C SER A 62 -30.21 -38.46 -26.13
N LEU A 63 -31.17 -38.29 -25.19
CA LEU A 63 -31.23 -37.18 -24.24
C LEU A 63 -29.99 -37.15 -23.35
N ILE A 64 -29.52 -38.32 -22.87
CA ILE A 64 -28.31 -38.40 -22.04
C ILE A 64 -27.10 -37.99 -22.87
N LEU A 65 -26.99 -38.44 -24.12
CA LEU A 65 -25.89 -38.07 -25.03
C LEU A 65 -25.90 -36.56 -25.33
N ILE A 66 -27.09 -35.97 -25.57
CA ILE A 66 -27.25 -34.52 -25.75
C ILE A 66 -26.79 -33.77 -24.49
N ALA A 67 -27.23 -34.21 -23.30
CA ALA A 67 -26.86 -33.58 -22.02
C ALA A 67 -25.34 -33.71 -21.76
N LEU A 68 -24.72 -34.86 -22.04
CA LEU A 68 -23.28 -35.06 -21.94
C LEU A 68 -22.53 -34.15 -22.94
N GLY A 69 -22.94 -34.14 -24.21
CA GLY A 69 -22.33 -33.28 -25.23
C GLY A 69 -22.43 -31.79 -24.90
N ARG A 70 -23.60 -31.37 -24.34
CA ARG A 70 -23.81 -30.02 -23.80
C ARG A 70 -22.87 -29.70 -22.65
N GLY A 71 -22.76 -30.61 -21.65
CA GLY A 71 -21.91 -30.44 -20.46
C GLY A 71 -20.44 -30.37 -20.84
N VAL A 72 -19.96 -31.30 -21.66
CA VAL A 72 -18.57 -31.33 -22.15
C VAL A 72 -18.28 -30.10 -23.00
N GLY A 73 -19.15 -29.76 -23.96
CA GLY A 73 -18.98 -28.56 -24.78
C GLY A 73 -18.91 -27.27 -23.95
N PHE A 74 -19.77 -27.15 -22.94
CA PHE A 74 -19.75 -26.02 -22.00
C PHE A 74 -18.44 -25.96 -21.20
N PHE A 75 -18.00 -27.08 -20.65
CA PHE A 75 -16.78 -27.14 -19.85
C PHE A 75 -15.56 -26.82 -20.72
N VAL A 76 -15.37 -27.50 -21.84
CA VAL A 76 -14.25 -27.30 -22.75
C VAL A 76 -14.22 -25.86 -23.26
N GLY A 77 -15.35 -25.34 -23.72
CA GLY A 77 -15.46 -23.97 -24.21
C GLY A 77 -15.04 -22.95 -23.15
N ASN A 78 -15.55 -23.08 -21.91
CA ASN A 78 -15.25 -22.14 -20.83
C ASN A 78 -13.81 -22.29 -20.33
N TYR A 79 -13.32 -23.50 -20.11
CA TYR A 79 -11.99 -23.75 -19.58
C TYR A 79 -10.89 -23.19 -20.49
N PHE A 80 -10.96 -23.55 -21.78
CA PHE A 80 -9.94 -23.08 -22.75
C PHE A 80 -10.01 -21.59 -23.01
N MET A 81 -11.21 -20.97 -22.99
CA MET A 81 -11.32 -19.52 -23.08
C MET A 81 -10.80 -18.81 -21.84
N SER A 82 -11.00 -19.38 -20.65
CA SER A 82 -10.41 -18.85 -19.41
C SER A 82 -8.87 -18.94 -19.44
N ARG A 83 -8.32 -20.03 -20.00
CA ARG A 83 -6.88 -20.18 -20.22
C ARG A 83 -6.31 -19.09 -21.14
N VAL A 84 -7.03 -18.71 -22.20
CA VAL A 84 -6.67 -17.56 -23.04
C VAL A 84 -6.66 -16.26 -22.21
N GLY A 85 -7.72 -16.00 -21.45
CA GLY A 85 -7.85 -14.78 -20.68
C GLY A 85 -6.78 -14.62 -19.60
N PHE A 86 -6.53 -15.66 -18.81
CA PHE A 86 -5.47 -15.63 -17.78
C PHE A 86 -4.07 -15.63 -18.38
N GLY A 87 -3.87 -16.26 -19.56
CA GLY A 87 -2.63 -16.17 -20.29
C GLY A 87 -2.31 -14.75 -20.74
N ILE A 88 -3.30 -14.02 -21.25
CA ILE A 88 -3.14 -12.60 -21.62
C ILE A 88 -2.78 -11.75 -20.37
N VAL A 89 -3.41 -12.00 -19.22
CA VAL A 89 -3.06 -11.28 -17.98
C VAL A 89 -1.62 -11.56 -17.56
N HIS A 90 -1.21 -12.83 -17.61
CA HIS A 90 0.15 -13.24 -17.29
C HIS A 90 1.17 -12.50 -18.17
N ASP A 91 0.97 -12.54 -19.51
CA ASP A 91 1.89 -11.90 -20.44
C ASP A 91 1.95 -10.38 -20.24
N LEU A 92 0.79 -9.72 -20.10
CA LEU A 92 0.74 -8.27 -19.87
C LEU A 92 1.39 -7.86 -18.55
N ARG A 93 1.23 -8.65 -17.49
CA ARG A 93 1.90 -8.38 -16.21
C ARG A 93 3.41 -8.52 -16.32
N ALA A 94 3.89 -9.56 -16.98
CA ALA A 94 5.31 -9.77 -17.19
C ALA A 94 5.92 -8.64 -18.03
N GLU A 95 5.28 -8.28 -19.15
CA GLU A 95 5.73 -7.19 -20.01
C GLU A 95 5.70 -5.82 -19.30
N LEU A 96 4.65 -5.53 -18.50
CA LEU A 96 4.57 -4.29 -17.71
C LEU A 96 5.63 -4.23 -16.62
N PHE A 97 5.86 -5.36 -15.92
CA PHE A 97 6.87 -5.41 -14.85
C PHE A 97 8.28 -5.23 -15.42
N GLN A 98 8.60 -5.92 -16.51
CA GLN A 98 9.86 -5.72 -17.22
C GLN A 98 10.01 -4.26 -17.67
N LYS A 99 8.96 -3.70 -18.29
CA LYS A 99 8.97 -2.30 -18.76
C LYS A 99 9.23 -1.30 -17.65
N LEU A 100 8.75 -1.55 -16.41
CA LEU A 100 9.04 -0.67 -15.27
C LEU A 100 10.54 -0.55 -14.98
N HIS A 101 11.31 -1.61 -15.15
CA HIS A 101 12.77 -1.55 -14.95
C HIS A 101 13.48 -0.74 -16.01
N ASP A 102 12.90 -0.68 -17.22
CA ASP A 102 13.49 0.03 -18.37
C ASP A 102 13.10 1.53 -18.41
N LEU A 103 12.15 1.97 -17.56
CA LEU A 103 11.67 3.35 -17.58
C LEU A 103 12.58 4.31 -16.83
N PRO A 104 12.75 5.56 -17.31
CA PRO A 104 13.58 6.56 -16.68
C PRO A 104 12.98 7.02 -15.32
N LYS A 105 13.85 7.52 -14.45
CA LYS A 105 13.46 8.04 -13.13
C LYS A 105 12.38 9.12 -13.18
N SER A 106 12.41 9.98 -14.21
CA SER A 106 11.40 11.03 -14.43
C SER A 106 9.97 10.48 -14.52
N TYR A 107 9.80 9.28 -15.07
CA TYR A 107 8.49 8.62 -15.13
C TYR A 107 7.95 8.29 -13.73
N PHE A 108 8.81 7.82 -12.82
CA PHE A 108 8.41 7.50 -11.44
C PHE A 108 8.11 8.76 -10.63
N ASP A 109 8.85 9.86 -10.85
CA ASP A 109 8.58 11.14 -10.20
C ASP A 109 7.24 11.76 -10.64
N ALA A 110 6.84 11.51 -11.90
CA ALA A 110 5.57 11.99 -12.45
C ALA A 110 4.34 11.11 -12.10
N ASN A 111 4.56 9.85 -11.67
CA ASN A 111 3.51 8.88 -11.44
C ASN A 111 3.55 8.34 -10.00
N GLN A 112 2.40 8.30 -9.34
CA GLN A 112 2.29 7.73 -8.00
C GLN A 112 2.47 6.20 -8.00
N SER A 113 3.23 5.65 -7.07
CA SER A 113 3.51 4.20 -6.95
C SER A 113 2.23 3.36 -6.89
N GLY A 114 1.20 3.83 -6.16
CA GLY A 114 -0.09 3.14 -6.08
C GLY A 114 -0.80 3.02 -7.43
N GLN A 115 -0.65 4.00 -8.34
CA GLN A 115 -1.22 3.93 -9.69
C GLN A 115 -0.49 2.90 -10.55
N LEU A 116 0.83 2.83 -10.46
CA LEU A 116 1.66 1.87 -11.19
C LEU A 116 1.35 0.43 -10.75
N ILE A 117 1.27 0.20 -9.44
CA ILE A 117 0.87 -1.10 -8.87
C ILE A 117 -0.54 -1.48 -9.32
N ASN A 118 -1.50 -0.54 -9.31
CA ASN A 118 -2.87 -0.77 -9.74
C ASN A 118 -2.95 -1.15 -11.23
N ARG A 119 -2.11 -0.58 -12.10
CA ARG A 119 -2.03 -0.96 -13.51
C ARG A 119 -1.63 -2.42 -13.70
N ILE A 120 -0.63 -2.90 -12.97
CA ILE A 120 -0.16 -4.30 -13.04
C ILE A 120 -1.18 -5.26 -12.43
N THR A 121 -1.77 -4.91 -11.27
CA THR A 121 -2.59 -5.85 -10.50
C THR A 121 -4.04 -5.88 -10.95
N PHE A 122 -4.67 -4.73 -11.12
CA PHE A 122 -6.10 -4.59 -11.37
C PHE A 122 -6.45 -4.27 -12.82
N THR A 123 -5.78 -3.27 -13.44
CA THR A 123 -6.12 -2.84 -14.80
C THR A 123 -5.91 -3.97 -15.80
N THR A 124 -4.86 -4.80 -15.66
CA THR A 124 -4.63 -6.00 -16.48
C THR A 124 -5.78 -7.00 -16.42
N THR A 125 -6.41 -7.18 -15.26
CA THR A 125 -7.57 -8.10 -15.12
C THR A 125 -8.81 -7.58 -15.85
N GLN A 126 -8.99 -6.26 -15.95
CA GLN A 126 -10.08 -5.68 -16.72
C GLN A 126 -9.91 -5.93 -18.24
N VAL A 127 -8.68 -5.91 -18.72
CA VAL A 127 -8.35 -6.29 -20.11
C VAL A 127 -8.72 -7.73 -20.40
N SER A 128 -8.41 -8.66 -19.47
CA SER A 128 -8.81 -10.05 -19.60
C SER A 128 -10.34 -10.20 -19.67
N GLY A 129 -11.08 -9.41 -18.89
CA GLY A 129 -12.54 -9.40 -18.93
C GLY A 129 -13.08 -9.13 -20.34
N ALA A 130 -12.46 -8.21 -21.07
CA ALA A 130 -12.84 -7.91 -22.47
C ALA A 130 -12.33 -8.99 -23.45
N ALA A 131 -11.08 -9.41 -23.30
CA ALA A 131 -10.44 -10.36 -24.21
C ALA A 131 -11.01 -11.78 -24.10
N SER A 132 -11.46 -12.21 -22.91
CA SER A 132 -12.03 -13.55 -22.69
C SER A 132 -13.54 -13.55 -22.54
N ASN A 133 -14.12 -12.79 -21.58
CA ASN A 133 -15.54 -12.87 -21.28
C ASN A 133 -16.43 -12.29 -22.42
N ALA A 134 -16.01 -11.17 -23.04
CA ALA A 134 -16.76 -10.63 -24.16
C ALA A 134 -16.69 -11.55 -25.38
N VAL A 135 -15.49 -12.06 -25.71
CA VAL A 135 -15.27 -12.99 -26.82
C VAL A 135 -16.00 -14.31 -26.57
N LYS A 136 -15.93 -14.88 -25.37
CA LYS A 136 -16.68 -16.06 -24.94
C LYS A 136 -18.18 -15.88 -25.14
N THR A 137 -18.74 -14.77 -24.68
CA THR A 137 -20.17 -14.50 -24.80
C THR A 137 -20.56 -14.29 -26.27
N LEU A 138 -19.73 -13.57 -27.04
CA LEU A 138 -19.98 -13.37 -28.46
C LEU A 138 -20.01 -14.70 -29.22
N ILE A 139 -19.04 -15.56 -28.97
CA ILE A 139 -18.95 -16.85 -29.69
C ILE A 139 -20.07 -17.78 -29.21
N ARG A 140 -20.21 -18.02 -27.93
CA ARG A 140 -21.21 -18.95 -27.40
C ARG A 140 -22.63 -18.56 -27.74
N GLU A 141 -23.00 -17.33 -27.39
CA GLU A 141 -24.38 -16.84 -27.62
C GLU A 141 -24.63 -16.52 -29.08
N GLY A 142 -23.59 -16.11 -29.83
CA GLY A 142 -23.68 -15.90 -31.27
C GLY A 142 -23.97 -17.19 -32.03
N PHE A 143 -23.21 -18.25 -31.79
CA PHE A 143 -23.47 -19.54 -32.42
C PHE A 143 -24.84 -20.12 -32.03
N LEU A 144 -25.23 -19.99 -30.74
CA LEU A 144 -26.55 -20.43 -30.29
C LEU A 144 -27.67 -19.65 -30.98
N LEU A 145 -27.55 -18.32 -31.05
CA LEU A 145 -28.55 -17.47 -31.71
C LEU A 145 -28.68 -17.78 -33.20
N ILE A 146 -27.55 -17.88 -33.91
CA ILE A 146 -27.52 -18.22 -35.31
C ILE A 146 -28.11 -19.60 -35.57
N GLY A 147 -27.72 -20.58 -34.72
CA GLY A 147 -28.19 -21.96 -34.86
C GLY A 147 -29.68 -22.08 -34.61
N LEU A 148 -30.22 -21.44 -33.55
CA LEU A 148 -31.65 -21.40 -33.26
C LEU A 148 -32.42 -20.68 -34.39
N PHE A 149 -31.82 -19.60 -34.90
CA PHE A 149 -32.45 -18.86 -36.03
C PHE A 149 -32.55 -19.69 -37.31
N VAL A 150 -31.47 -20.40 -37.70
CA VAL A 150 -31.47 -21.33 -38.82
C VAL A 150 -32.47 -22.46 -38.56
N TYR A 151 -32.51 -23.01 -37.35
CA TYR A 151 -33.47 -24.04 -37.01
C TYR A 151 -34.93 -23.59 -37.14
N LEU A 152 -35.27 -22.35 -36.72
CA LEU A 152 -36.59 -21.75 -36.91
C LEU A 152 -36.95 -21.55 -38.38
N LEU A 153 -35.99 -21.15 -39.24
CA LEU A 153 -36.21 -21.05 -40.69
C LEU A 153 -36.51 -22.39 -41.33
N ILE A 154 -35.84 -23.46 -40.87
CA ILE A 154 -36.09 -24.85 -41.35
C ILE A 154 -37.48 -25.33 -40.91
N LEU A 155 -37.87 -25.03 -39.66
CA LEU A 155 -39.17 -25.44 -39.14
C LEU A 155 -40.32 -24.75 -39.89
N ASN A 156 -40.27 -23.41 -39.97
CA ASN A 156 -41.30 -22.66 -40.72
C ASN A 156 -40.80 -21.26 -41.10
N PHE A 157 -40.49 -21.02 -42.37
CA PHE A 157 -39.99 -19.75 -42.88
C PHE A 157 -40.98 -18.57 -42.69
N LYS A 158 -42.29 -18.79 -42.89
CA LYS A 158 -43.31 -17.72 -42.78
C LYS A 158 -43.47 -17.22 -41.34
N LEU A 159 -43.50 -18.11 -40.36
CA LEU A 159 -43.58 -17.75 -38.95
C LEU A 159 -42.31 -17.10 -38.45
N THR A 160 -41.13 -17.53 -38.92
CA THR A 160 -39.84 -16.92 -38.62
C THR A 160 -39.76 -15.49 -39.16
N LEU A 161 -40.29 -15.22 -40.34
CA LEU A 161 -40.35 -13.86 -40.91
C LEU A 161 -41.23 -12.95 -40.02
N LEU A 162 -42.32 -13.47 -39.49
CA LEU A 162 -43.23 -12.75 -38.57
C LEU A 162 -42.53 -12.42 -37.25
N LEU A 163 -41.71 -13.34 -36.73
CA LEU A 163 -40.88 -13.13 -35.55
C LEU A 163 -39.82 -12.04 -35.78
N ILE A 164 -39.17 -12.03 -36.95
CA ILE A 164 -38.19 -11.00 -37.32
C ILE A 164 -38.81 -9.60 -37.35
N GLY A 165 -40.09 -9.46 -37.67
CA GLY A 165 -40.78 -8.18 -37.69
C GLY A 165 -40.74 -7.42 -36.37
N THR A 166 -40.54 -8.13 -35.24
CA THR A 166 -40.40 -7.52 -33.92
C THR A 166 -38.96 -7.18 -33.54
N ALA A 167 -37.97 -7.69 -34.27
CA ALA A 167 -36.55 -7.48 -33.97
C ALA A 167 -36.12 -6.00 -33.97
N PRO A 168 -36.60 -5.11 -34.83
CA PRO A 168 -36.26 -3.69 -34.78
C PRO A 168 -36.65 -3.01 -33.46
N LEU A 169 -37.78 -3.40 -32.89
CA LEU A 169 -38.26 -2.84 -31.62
C LEU A 169 -37.36 -3.29 -30.44
N ILE A 170 -36.99 -4.56 -30.44
CA ILE A 170 -36.01 -5.09 -29.47
C ILE A 170 -34.66 -4.38 -29.60
N ALA A 171 -34.17 -4.20 -30.85
CA ALA A 171 -32.92 -3.51 -31.11
C ALA A 171 -32.93 -2.05 -30.60
N LEU A 172 -34.05 -1.34 -30.79
CA LEU A 172 -34.22 0.03 -30.27
C LEU A 172 -34.10 0.10 -28.76
N ILE A 173 -34.77 -0.81 -28.03
CA ILE A 173 -34.69 -0.85 -26.54
C ILE A 173 -33.28 -1.14 -26.07
N VAL A 174 -32.61 -2.13 -26.70
CA VAL A 174 -31.22 -2.47 -26.42
C VAL A 174 -30.29 -1.27 -26.64
N TYR A 175 -30.50 -0.55 -27.74
CA TYR A 175 -29.72 0.66 -28.06
C TYR A 175 -29.90 1.77 -27.01
N VAL A 176 -31.14 2.07 -26.63
CA VAL A 176 -31.47 3.12 -25.66
C VAL A 176 -30.91 2.75 -24.26
N ALA A 177 -31.14 1.49 -23.82
CA ALA A 177 -30.59 0.98 -22.57
C ALA A 177 -29.04 1.04 -22.55
N GLY A 178 -28.39 0.60 -23.64
CA GLY A 178 -26.94 0.61 -23.78
C GLY A 178 -26.34 2.01 -23.68
N LYS A 179 -26.96 3.01 -24.33
CA LYS A 179 -26.54 4.42 -24.24
C LYS A 179 -26.62 4.96 -22.80
N ARG A 180 -27.70 4.63 -22.07
CA ARG A 180 -27.91 5.02 -20.68
C ARG A 180 -26.92 4.31 -19.73
N LEU A 181 -26.73 3.00 -19.90
CA LEU A 181 -25.77 2.22 -19.14
C LEU A 181 -24.32 2.76 -19.27
N LYS A 182 -23.91 3.11 -20.50
CA LYS A 182 -22.59 3.73 -20.75
C LYS A 182 -22.40 5.05 -19.99
N LYS A 183 -23.45 5.92 -19.96
CA LYS A 183 -23.40 7.19 -19.21
C LYS A 183 -23.29 6.96 -17.71
N LEU A 184 -24.04 5.98 -17.17
CA LEU A 184 -24.02 5.62 -15.75
C LEU A 184 -22.68 4.99 -15.34
N ALA A 185 -22.13 4.11 -16.16
CA ALA A 185 -20.82 3.49 -15.91
C ALA A 185 -19.70 4.54 -15.75
N LYS A 186 -19.70 5.59 -16.60
CA LYS A 186 -18.75 6.70 -16.45
C LYS A 186 -18.93 7.44 -15.11
N LYS A 187 -20.19 7.70 -14.69
CA LYS A 187 -20.47 8.35 -13.40
C LYS A 187 -20.04 7.51 -12.20
N ILE A 188 -20.21 6.19 -12.28
CA ILE A 188 -19.75 5.25 -11.23
C ILE A 188 -18.23 5.30 -11.11
N GLN A 189 -17.50 5.34 -12.22
CA GLN A 189 -16.04 5.42 -12.20
C GLN A 189 -15.55 6.71 -11.54
N THR A 190 -16.18 7.86 -11.82
CA THR A 190 -15.87 9.13 -11.14
C THR A 190 -16.17 9.03 -9.64
N ALA A 191 -17.39 8.58 -9.26
CA ALA A 191 -17.79 8.47 -7.86
C ALA A 191 -16.95 7.43 -7.09
N MET A 192 -16.42 6.39 -7.73
CA MET A 192 -15.48 5.46 -7.10
C MET A 192 -14.11 6.09 -6.91
N GLY A 193 -13.68 6.93 -7.85
CA GLY A 193 -12.47 7.74 -7.71
C GLY A 193 -12.53 8.63 -6.47
N ASP A 194 -13.66 9.31 -6.25
CA ASP A 194 -13.87 10.17 -5.07
C ASP A 194 -13.79 9.36 -3.76
N VAL A 195 -14.41 8.17 -3.71
CA VAL A 195 -14.34 7.26 -2.54
C VAL A 195 -12.92 6.82 -2.26
N THR A 196 -12.18 6.44 -3.31
CA THR A 196 -10.78 5.99 -3.18
C THR A 196 -9.89 7.14 -2.72
N HIS A 197 -10.08 8.33 -3.27
CA HIS A 197 -9.30 9.52 -2.89
C HIS A 197 -9.48 9.85 -1.41
N ILE A 198 -10.72 9.98 -0.93
CA ILE A 198 -11.02 10.28 0.48
C ILE A 198 -10.46 9.18 1.40
N ALA A 199 -10.57 7.90 0.99
CA ALA A 199 -10.03 6.80 1.78
C ALA A 199 -8.49 6.85 1.86
N SER A 200 -7.81 7.19 0.77
CA SER A 200 -6.34 7.36 0.75
C SER A 200 -5.92 8.52 1.63
N GLU A 201 -6.55 9.70 1.49
CA GLU A 201 -6.28 10.86 2.36
C GLU A 201 -6.45 10.52 3.84
N ALA A 202 -7.50 9.74 4.19
CA ALA A 202 -7.75 9.35 5.57
C ALA A 202 -6.73 8.34 6.12
N VAL A 203 -6.16 7.48 5.28
CA VAL A 203 -5.08 6.55 5.67
C VAL A 203 -3.77 7.31 5.84
N ASP A 204 -3.42 8.14 4.88
CA ASP A 204 -2.17 8.92 4.90
C ASP A 204 -2.19 9.97 6.03
N GLY A 205 -3.31 10.66 6.21
CA GLY A 205 -3.51 11.70 7.24
C GLY A 205 -4.11 11.18 8.57
N HIS A 206 -3.95 9.88 8.92
CA HIS A 206 -4.60 9.31 10.11
C HIS A 206 -4.15 9.95 11.43
N VAL A 207 -2.91 10.44 11.51
CA VAL A 207 -2.37 11.13 12.68
C VAL A 207 -3.04 12.49 12.83
N GLU A 208 -3.16 13.25 11.74
CA GLU A 208 -3.79 14.56 11.68
C GLU A 208 -5.28 14.44 12.05
N ILE A 209 -5.99 13.48 11.44
CA ILE A 209 -7.40 13.23 11.77
C ILE A 209 -7.60 12.98 13.27
N LYS A 210 -6.69 12.22 13.90
CA LYS A 210 -6.74 11.96 15.34
C LYS A 210 -6.35 13.17 16.17
N SER A 211 -5.30 13.89 15.79
CA SER A 211 -4.81 15.06 16.53
C SER A 211 -5.80 16.24 16.53
N PHE A 212 -6.52 16.42 15.43
CA PHE A 212 -7.57 17.45 15.29
C PHE A 212 -8.97 16.97 15.69
N ASN A 213 -9.14 15.70 16.14
CA ASN A 213 -10.44 15.08 16.42
C ASN A 213 -11.45 15.18 15.25
N ALA A 214 -10.93 15.09 14.01
CA ALA A 214 -11.70 15.29 12.79
C ALA A 214 -12.41 14.02 12.28
N GLN A 215 -12.55 12.94 13.09
CA GLN A 215 -13.11 11.65 12.67
C GLN A 215 -14.55 11.75 12.16
N GLU A 216 -15.40 12.58 12.81
CA GLU A 216 -16.79 12.77 12.36
C GLU A 216 -16.86 13.51 11.03
N TYR A 217 -15.99 14.51 10.83
CA TYR A 217 -15.89 15.24 9.58
C TYR A 217 -15.49 14.31 8.42
N GLU A 218 -14.42 13.55 8.58
CA GLU A 218 -13.96 12.61 7.54
C GLU A 218 -14.95 11.47 7.29
N ASN A 219 -15.60 10.95 8.33
CA ASN A 219 -16.67 9.97 8.17
C ASN A 219 -17.85 10.54 7.37
N SER A 220 -18.21 11.80 7.56
CA SER A 220 -19.30 12.43 6.81
C SER A 220 -18.93 12.63 5.33
N ARG A 221 -17.71 13.07 5.03
CA ARG A 221 -17.16 13.18 3.66
C ARG A 221 -17.17 11.82 2.95
N PHE A 222 -16.64 10.78 3.63
CA PHE A 222 -16.63 9.43 3.08
C PHE A 222 -18.04 8.89 2.84
N LEU A 223 -18.95 9.10 3.79
CA LEU A 223 -20.35 8.63 3.68
C LEU A 223 -21.09 9.31 2.52
N GLU A 224 -20.84 10.58 2.27
CA GLU A 224 -21.43 11.31 1.14
C GLU A 224 -20.93 10.73 -0.20
N ALA A 225 -19.63 10.57 -0.39
CA ALA A 225 -19.03 9.98 -1.58
C ALA A 225 -19.50 8.54 -1.80
N ASN A 226 -19.51 7.72 -0.73
CA ASN A 226 -19.95 6.33 -0.76
C ASN A 226 -21.46 6.22 -1.08
N THR A 227 -22.28 7.14 -0.55
CA THR A 227 -23.71 7.20 -0.86
C THR A 227 -23.95 7.60 -2.32
N SER A 228 -23.15 8.55 -2.85
CA SER A 228 -23.16 8.91 -4.26
C SER A 228 -22.85 7.69 -5.13
N ASN A 229 -21.76 6.96 -4.83
CA ASN A 229 -21.39 5.74 -5.52
C ASN A 229 -22.50 4.69 -5.47
N LYS A 230 -23.04 4.39 -4.28
CA LYS A 230 -24.18 3.49 -4.11
C LYS A 230 -25.36 3.86 -5.01
N ASN A 231 -25.74 5.14 -5.03
CA ASN A 231 -26.90 5.62 -5.80
C ASN A 231 -26.67 5.51 -7.32
N GLN A 232 -25.43 5.72 -7.81
CA GLN A 232 -25.10 5.52 -9.22
C GLN A 232 -25.12 4.02 -9.60
N ASN A 233 -24.61 3.14 -8.73
CA ASN A 233 -24.70 1.69 -8.92
C ASN A 233 -26.15 1.21 -8.95
N LEU A 234 -27.01 1.67 -8.03
CA LEU A 234 -28.43 1.33 -8.03
C LEU A 234 -29.14 1.78 -9.32
N LYS A 235 -28.80 2.97 -9.84
CA LYS A 235 -29.35 3.44 -11.14
C LYS A 235 -28.88 2.57 -12.33
N LEU A 236 -27.62 2.09 -12.28
CA LEU A 236 -27.10 1.17 -13.29
C LEU A 236 -27.85 -0.16 -13.24
N GLU A 237 -27.95 -0.76 -12.06
CA GLU A 237 -28.66 -2.02 -11.85
C GLU A 237 -30.15 -1.91 -12.23
N ALA A 238 -30.83 -0.85 -11.83
CA ALA A 238 -32.22 -0.60 -12.20
C ALA A 238 -32.36 -0.51 -13.75
N THR A 239 -31.45 0.19 -14.43
CA THR A 239 -31.50 0.32 -15.89
C THR A 239 -31.25 -1.02 -16.59
N GLY A 240 -30.26 -1.82 -16.12
CA GLY A 240 -29.94 -3.13 -16.66
C GLY A 240 -31.09 -4.15 -16.41
N ASN A 241 -31.61 -4.16 -15.20
CA ASN A 241 -32.65 -5.10 -14.81
C ASN A 241 -34.02 -4.77 -15.41
N MET A 242 -34.35 -3.48 -15.67
CA MET A 242 -35.59 -3.12 -16.39
C MET A 242 -35.58 -3.57 -17.86
N ALA A 243 -34.44 -3.59 -18.51
CA ALA A 243 -34.37 -4.01 -19.90
C ALA A 243 -34.82 -5.48 -20.09
N THR A 244 -34.54 -6.34 -19.12
CA THR A 244 -34.89 -7.77 -19.17
C THR A 244 -36.38 -8.04 -19.22
N PRO A 245 -37.24 -7.55 -18.28
CA PRO A 245 -38.67 -7.74 -18.34
C PRO A 245 -39.29 -7.13 -19.59
N ILE A 246 -38.82 -5.98 -20.04
CA ILE A 246 -39.33 -5.33 -21.25
C ILE A 246 -39.08 -6.22 -22.49
N ILE A 247 -37.86 -6.76 -22.63
CA ILE A 247 -37.54 -7.69 -23.73
C ILE A 247 -38.40 -8.96 -23.59
N GLN A 248 -38.59 -9.50 -22.40
CA GLN A 248 -39.43 -10.68 -22.20
C GLN A 248 -40.88 -10.44 -22.60
N VAL A 249 -41.47 -9.29 -22.22
CA VAL A 249 -42.81 -8.91 -22.63
C VAL A 249 -42.92 -8.79 -24.14
N LEU A 250 -41.92 -8.17 -24.80
CA LEU A 250 -41.92 -8.06 -26.27
C LEU A 250 -41.81 -9.43 -26.96
N VAL A 251 -40.92 -10.29 -26.45
CA VAL A 251 -40.84 -11.67 -26.97
C VAL A 251 -42.14 -12.41 -26.76
N SER A 252 -42.81 -12.27 -25.60
CA SER A 252 -44.12 -12.89 -25.32
C SER A 252 -45.21 -12.36 -26.24
N ILE A 253 -45.25 -11.05 -26.52
CA ILE A 253 -46.17 -10.45 -27.50
C ILE A 253 -45.88 -11.03 -28.89
N SER A 254 -44.61 -11.10 -29.30
CA SER A 254 -44.20 -11.69 -30.58
C SER A 254 -44.67 -13.14 -30.74
N LEU A 255 -44.44 -13.94 -29.68
CA LEU A 255 -44.88 -15.33 -29.61
C LEU A 255 -46.40 -15.44 -29.63
N SER A 256 -47.13 -14.56 -28.97
CA SER A 256 -48.61 -14.53 -28.99
C SER A 256 -49.13 -14.21 -30.39
N ILE A 257 -48.53 -13.28 -31.11
CA ILE A 257 -48.85 -12.96 -32.49
C ILE A 257 -48.62 -14.19 -33.36
N VAL A 258 -47.45 -14.81 -33.24
CA VAL A 258 -47.08 -16.04 -33.98
C VAL A 258 -48.08 -17.15 -33.67
N ALA A 259 -48.48 -17.36 -32.37
CA ALA A 259 -49.50 -18.33 -31.98
C ALA A 259 -50.86 -18.08 -32.63
N TYR A 260 -51.30 -16.82 -32.65
CA TYR A 260 -52.55 -16.43 -33.24
C TYR A 260 -52.62 -16.79 -34.75
N PHE A 261 -51.54 -16.48 -35.49
CA PHE A 261 -51.47 -16.80 -36.91
C PHE A 261 -51.21 -18.29 -37.18
N ALA A 262 -50.48 -18.99 -36.30
CA ALA A 262 -50.21 -20.42 -36.46
C ALA A 262 -51.45 -21.29 -36.21
N LEU A 263 -52.26 -20.94 -35.20
CA LEU A 263 -53.48 -21.69 -34.82
C LEU A 263 -54.72 -21.24 -35.60
N GLY A 264 -54.76 -19.99 -36.06
CA GLY A 264 -55.91 -19.39 -36.76
C GLY A 264 -56.07 -19.76 -38.22
N ALA A 265 -55.18 -20.56 -38.83
CA ALA A 265 -55.18 -21.00 -40.23
C ALA A 265 -55.24 -19.85 -41.27
N GLN A 266 -55.17 -18.59 -40.85
CA GLN A 266 -55.41 -17.39 -41.69
C GLN A 266 -54.30 -17.15 -42.75
N LEU A 267 -53.10 -17.76 -42.60
CA LEU A 267 -51.99 -17.67 -43.58
C LEU A 267 -51.81 -18.97 -44.38
N GLY A 268 -52.77 -19.91 -44.29
CA GLY A 268 -52.62 -21.24 -44.89
C GLY A 268 -51.43 -22.02 -44.27
N ILE A 269 -51.18 -21.80 -42.97
CA ILE A 269 -50.16 -22.48 -42.22
C ILE A 269 -50.90 -23.50 -41.32
N SER A 270 -50.79 -24.78 -41.65
CA SER A 270 -51.12 -25.86 -40.71
C SER A 270 -49.83 -26.33 -40.03
N LEU A 271 -49.75 -26.24 -38.73
CA LEU A 271 -48.62 -26.75 -37.93
C LEU A 271 -49.08 -27.97 -37.16
N ASP A 272 -48.25 -29.02 -37.22
CA ASP A 272 -48.37 -30.16 -36.30
C ASP A 272 -48.01 -29.73 -34.89
N ALA A 273 -48.58 -30.33 -33.87
CA ALA A 273 -48.35 -29.99 -32.45
C ALA A 273 -46.87 -30.05 -32.11
N GLU A 274 -46.13 -30.99 -32.66
CA GLU A 274 -44.68 -31.16 -32.45
C GLU A 274 -43.88 -29.99 -33.00
N THR A 275 -44.19 -29.52 -34.21
CA THR A 275 -43.52 -28.38 -34.86
C THR A 275 -43.88 -27.09 -34.16
N PHE A 276 -45.12 -26.93 -33.68
CA PHE A 276 -45.56 -25.78 -32.90
C PHE A 276 -44.74 -25.65 -31.59
N VAL A 277 -44.66 -26.73 -30.79
CA VAL A 277 -43.94 -26.72 -29.50
C VAL A 277 -42.44 -26.50 -29.73
N ALA A 278 -41.82 -27.13 -30.73
CA ALA A 278 -40.43 -26.94 -31.06
C ALA A 278 -40.15 -25.48 -31.48
N PHE A 279 -41.00 -24.88 -32.31
CA PHE A 279 -40.87 -23.48 -32.73
C PHE A 279 -40.91 -22.52 -31.53
N PHE A 280 -41.91 -22.67 -30.65
CA PHE A 280 -42.07 -21.83 -29.46
C PHE A 280 -40.88 -22.01 -28.49
N THR A 281 -40.43 -23.21 -28.29
CA THR A 281 -39.26 -23.50 -27.40
C THR A 281 -38.02 -22.87 -28.00
N ALA A 282 -37.73 -23.04 -29.30
CA ALA A 282 -36.56 -22.45 -29.93
C ALA A 282 -36.61 -20.91 -29.88
N ALA A 283 -37.76 -20.30 -30.20
CA ALA A 283 -37.93 -18.85 -30.16
C ALA A 283 -37.81 -18.28 -28.74
N GLY A 284 -38.34 -18.98 -27.74
CA GLY A 284 -38.18 -18.62 -26.30
C GLY A 284 -36.71 -18.67 -25.83
N LEU A 285 -35.96 -19.68 -26.26
CA LEU A 285 -34.53 -19.82 -25.96
C LEU A 285 -33.69 -18.70 -26.54
N MET A 286 -34.09 -18.01 -27.62
CA MET A 286 -33.36 -16.88 -28.22
C MET A 286 -33.29 -15.64 -27.30
N ALA A 287 -34.22 -15.49 -26.37
CA ALA A 287 -34.28 -14.33 -25.48
C ALA A 287 -33.00 -14.13 -24.64
N LYS A 288 -32.39 -15.23 -24.14
CA LYS A 288 -31.18 -15.22 -23.32
C LYS A 288 -29.94 -14.76 -24.11
N PRO A 289 -29.62 -15.36 -25.28
CA PRO A 289 -28.52 -14.89 -26.15
C PRO A 289 -28.64 -13.42 -26.51
N ILE A 290 -29.81 -12.95 -26.93
CA ILE A 290 -30.04 -11.55 -27.33
C ILE A 290 -29.66 -10.61 -26.19
N ARG A 291 -30.09 -10.91 -24.96
CA ARG A 291 -29.76 -10.12 -23.78
C ARG A 291 -28.27 -10.13 -23.47
N GLN A 292 -27.61 -11.28 -23.52
CA GLN A 292 -26.18 -11.40 -23.21
C GLN A 292 -25.33 -10.68 -24.24
N LEU A 293 -25.65 -10.78 -25.51
CA LEU A 293 -24.97 -10.05 -26.59
C LEU A 293 -25.12 -8.53 -26.45
N SER A 294 -26.25 -8.05 -25.94
CA SER A 294 -26.49 -6.63 -25.69
C SER A 294 -25.55 -6.05 -24.64
N ASN A 295 -25.14 -6.83 -23.66
CA ASN A 295 -24.24 -6.40 -22.58
C ASN A 295 -22.76 -6.42 -22.96
N ILE A 296 -22.38 -7.07 -24.04
CA ILE A 296 -20.99 -7.18 -24.49
C ILE A 296 -20.33 -5.82 -24.69
N ASN A 297 -21.05 -4.85 -25.26
CA ASN A 297 -20.50 -3.53 -25.56
C ASN A 297 -19.93 -2.85 -24.30
N MET A 298 -20.58 -2.99 -23.14
CA MET A 298 -20.09 -2.43 -21.88
C MET A 298 -18.78 -3.11 -21.44
N ILE A 299 -18.70 -4.43 -21.54
CA ILE A 299 -17.50 -5.21 -21.15
C ILE A 299 -16.32 -4.83 -22.07
N VAL A 300 -16.57 -4.77 -23.37
CA VAL A 300 -15.56 -4.40 -24.40
C VAL A 300 -15.07 -2.97 -24.16
N GLN A 301 -15.95 -2.00 -23.88
CA GLN A 301 -15.55 -0.61 -23.65
C GLN A 301 -14.70 -0.46 -22.37
N LYS A 302 -15.04 -1.16 -21.28
CA LYS A 302 -14.22 -1.18 -20.05
C LYS A 302 -12.84 -1.76 -20.32
N GLY A 303 -12.75 -2.91 -20.94
CA GLY A 303 -11.47 -3.54 -21.21
C GLY A 303 -10.64 -2.81 -22.26
N LEU A 304 -11.29 -2.13 -23.24
CA LEU A 304 -10.57 -1.31 -24.21
C LEU A 304 -9.98 -0.04 -23.55
N ALA A 305 -10.70 0.57 -22.60
CA ALA A 305 -10.15 1.69 -21.81
C ALA A 305 -8.92 1.25 -21.01
N ALA A 306 -9.03 0.11 -20.32
CA ALA A 306 -7.91 -0.48 -19.60
C ALA A 306 -6.72 -0.86 -20.51
N ALA A 307 -7.00 -1.40 -21.70
CA ALA A 307 -5.97 -1.73 -22.68
C ALA A 307 -5.22 -0.49 -23.20
N VAL A 308 -5.93 0.64 -23.39
CA VAL A 308 -5.30 1.90 -23.79
C VAL A 308 -4.30 2.35 -22.71
N GLU A 309 -4.71 2.35 -21.44
CA GLU A 309 -3.85 2.74 -20.32
C GLU A 309 -2.60 1.85 -20.20
N ILE A 310 -2.76 0.53 -20.37
CA ILE A 310 -1.64 -0.42 -20.34
C ILE A 310 -0.69 -0.18 -21.52
N PHE A 311 -1.22 -0.03 -22.72
CA PHE A 311 -0.38 0.15 -23.91
C PHE A 311 0.30 1.52 -23.92
N GLU A 312 -0.32 2.56 -23.38
CA GLU A 312 0.34 3.86 -23.17
C GLU A 312 1.56 3.73 -22.24
N GLN A 313 1.51 2.88 -21.21
CA GLN A 313 2.67 2.61 -20.36
C GLN A 313 3.71 1.75 -21.09
N LEU A 314 3.31 0.71 -21.82
CA LEU A 314 4.24 -0.13 -22.57
C LEU A 314 4.94 0.62 -23.72
N ASP A 315 4.29 1.65 -24.26
CA ASP A 315 4.79 2.48 -25.37
C ASP A 315 5.61 3.69 -24.89
N GLN A 316 5.78 3.88 -23.53
CA GLN A 316 6.67 4.91 -23.01
C GLN A 316 8.10 4.68 -23.48
N GLU A 317 8.82 5.78 -23.68
CA GLU A 317 10.24 5.72 -24.03
C GLU A 317 11.02 5.09 -22.85
N ILE A 318 11.92 4.18 -23.21
CA ILE A 318 12.85 3.57 -22.24
C ILE A 318 14.01 4.50 -21.99
N GLU A 319 14.74 4.25 -20.92
CA GLU A 319 15.97 4.95 -20.64
C GLU A 319 16.95 4.78 -21.82
N SER A 320 17.51 5.90 -22.30
CA SER A 320 18.40 5.87 -23.47
C SER A 320 19.77 5.34 -23.05
N ASP A 321 20.14 4.17 -23.53
CA ASP A 321 21.46 3.57 -23.40
C ASP A 321 22.12 3.44 -24.77
N LEU A 322 22.73 4.53 -25.22
CA LEU A 322 23.44 4.61 -26.51
C LEU A 322 24.97 4.44 -26.36
N GLY A 323 25.45 4.38 -25.13
CA GLY A 323 26.87 4.23 -24.83
C GLY A 323 27.30 2.76 -24.89
N ASP A 324 28.53 2.53 -25.33
CA ASP A 324 29.15 1.21 -25.43
C ASP A 324 30.52 1.12 -24.72
N LYS A 325 31.02 2.25 -24.18
CA LYS A 325 32.27 2.28 -23.44
C LYS A 325 32.15 1.61 -22.08
N SER A 326 33.22 0.86 -21.75
CA SER A 326 33.43 0.19 -20.47
C SER A 326 34.90 0.31 -20.04
N ASP A 327 35.51 1.42 -20.34
CA ASP A 327 36.90 1.69 -19.95
C ASP A 327 37.00 1.83 -18.42
N ILE A 328 38.12 1.41 -17.84
CA ILE A 328 38.35 1.46 -16.39
C ILE A 328 38.20 2.92 -15.91
N ILE A 329 37.28 3.10 -14.97
CA ILE A 329 37.01 4.40 -14.34
C ILE A 329 37.97 4.58 -13.15
N GLU A 330 38.82 5.59 -13.21
CA GLU A 330 39.70 6.01 -12.12
C GLU A 330 39.00 6.95 -11.13
N GLY A 331 38.01 7.71 -11.62
CA GLY A 331 37.11 8.51 -10.80
C GLY A 331 37.33 10.02 -10.85
N ASN A 332 38.01 10.57 -11.87
CA ASN A 332 37.98 12.01 -12.08
C ASN A 332 36.65 12.44 -12.68
N ILE A 333 35.97 13.44 -12.10
CA ILE A 333 34.67 13.92 -12.55
C ILE A 333 34.80 15.39 -12.93
N GLU A 334 34.28 15.76 -14.09
CA GLU A 334 34.28 17.15 -14.57
C GLU A 334 32.89 17.55 -15.06
N PHE A 335 32.39 18.68 -14.57
CA PHE A 335 31.23 19.36 -15.07
C PHE A 335 31.68 20.59 -15.87
N ASP A 336 31.27 20.67 -17.14
CA ASP A 336 31.60 21.76 -18.04
C ASP A 336 30.34 22.42 -18.56
N ASN A 337 30.06 23.63 -18.06
CA ASN A 337 28.92 24.49 -18.42
C ASN A 337 27.54 23.75 -18.40
N VAL A 338 27.32 22.91 -17.39
CA VAL A 338 26.15 22.05 -17.29
C VAL A 338 24.92 22.85 -16.90
N ASN A 339 23.87 22.75 -17.73
CA ASN A 339 22.56 23.29 -17.46
C ASN A 339 21.53 22.17 -17.36
N PHE A 340 20.58 22.30 -16.45
CA PHE A 340 19.53 21.30 -16.26
C PHE A 340 18.18 21.90 -15.87
N SER A 341 17.12 21.36 -16.48
CA SER A 341 15.71 21.65 -16.13
C SER A 341 14.93 20.35 -16.06
N TYR A 342 14.09 20.19 -15.04
CA TYR A 342 13.07 19.15 -15.05
C TYR A 342 11.98 19.45 -16.10
N GLU A 343 11.19 18.47 -16.47
CA GLU A 343 10.12 18.59 -17.49
C GLU A 343 9.15 19.76 -17.28
N THR A 344 9.06 20.29 -16.06
CA THR A 344 8.26 21.48 -15.71
C THR A 344 8.79 22.79 -16.31
N GLY A 345 9.92 22.77 -17.01
CA GLY A 345 10.53 23.94 -17.64
C GLY A 345 11.20 24.93 -16.69
N ARG A 346 11.25 24.64 -15.38
CA ARG A 346 11.99 25.44 -14.41
C ARG A 346 13.46 25.04 -14.43
N GLN A 347 14.35 25.94 -14.79
CA GLN A 347 15.79 25.74 -14.73
C GLN A 347 16.23 25.56 -13.27
N VAL A 348 16.97 24.50 -13.00
CA VAL A 348 17.44 24.12 -11.65
C VAL A 348 18.94 24.27 -11.53
N LEU A 349 19.69 23.98 -12.59
CA LEU A 349 21.13 24.20 -12.64
C LEU A 349 21.48 25.14 -13.80
N ASN A 350 22.31 26.12 -13.50
CA ASN A 350 22.71 27.18 -14.42
C ASN A 350 24.23 27.24 -14.48
N ASP A 351 24.81 26.90 -15.63
CA ASP A 351 26.22 27.04 -15.95
C ASP A 351 27.15 26.45 -14.87
N ILE A 352 26.88 25.20 -14.50
CA ILE A 352 27.66 24.51 -13.47
C ILE A 352 28.96 23.98 -14.07
N SER A 353 30.10 24.48 -13.56
CA SER A 353 31.44 24.06 -13.95
C SER A 353 32.30 23.83 -12.73
N PHE A 354 32.79 22.60 -12.55
CA PHE A 354 33.74 22.22 -11.50
C PHE A 354 34.38 20.88 -11.84
N SER A 355 35.51 20.58 -11.16
CA SER A 355 36.17 19.29 -11.28
C SER A 355 36.42 18.66 -9.92
N ILE A 356 36.42 17.35 -9.89
CA ILE A 356 36.74 16.50 -8.74
C ILE A 356 37.86 15.55 -9.20
N ASN A 357 38.98 15.54 -8.52
CA ASN A 357 40.05 14.63 -8.84
C ASN A 357 39.86 13.26 -8.20
N LYS A 358 40.49 12.24 -8.72
CA LYS A 358 40.53 10.89 -8.13
C LYS A 358 40.83 10.95 -6.63
N ASN A 359 40.08 10.21 -5.83
CA ASN A 359 40.22 10.12 -4.37
C ASN A 359 39.98 11.46 -3.63
N GLU A 360 39.40 12.46 -4.29
CA GLU A 360 39.00 13.72 -3.67
C GLU A 360 37.59 13.61 -3.05
N THR A 361 37.42 14.17 -1.87
CA THR A 361 36.10 14.30 -1.23
C THR A 361 35.60 15.73 -1.39
N VAL A 362 34.50 15.89 -2.15
CA VAL A 362 33.87 17.19 -2.41
C VAL A 362 32.53 17.30 -1.70
N ALA A 363 32.39 18.32 -0.86
CA ALA A 363 31.12 18.63 -0.20
C ALA A 363 30.31 19.66 -1.00
N ILE A 364 29.07 19.36 -1.31
CA ILE A 364 28.13 20.29 -1.95
C ILE A 364 27.19 20.86 -0.88
N VAL A 365 27.25 22.18 -0.67
CA VAL A 365 26.53 22.90 0.37
C VAL A 365 25.60 23.94 -0.24
N GLY A 366 24.50 24.27 0.42
CA GLY A 366 23.57 25.31 -0.05
C GLY A 366 22.18 25.17 0.58
N LYS A 367 21.32 26.13 0.33
CA LYS A 367 19.93 26.15 0.82
C LYS A 367 19.13 24.96 0.23
N SER A 368 18.00 24.62 0.87
CA SER A 368 17.08 23.64 0.29
C SER A 368 16.60 24.13 -1.08
N GLY A 369 16.58 23.24 -2.08
CA GLY A 369 16.17 23.58 -3.45
C GLY A 369 17.26 24.28 -4.29
N SER A 370 18.52 24.39 -3.83
CA SER A 370 19.62 25.00 -4.61
C SER A 370 20.16 24.11 -5.73
N GLY A 371 19.76 22.83 -5.87
CA GLY A 371 20.20 21.94 -6.93
C GLY A 371 21.19 20.84 -6.50
N LYS A 372 21.51 20.69 -5.19
CA LYS A 372 22.48 19.69 -4.68
C LYS A 372 22.17 18.26 -5.10
N SER A 373 20.98 17.76 -4.77
CA SER A 373 20.56 16.40 -5.13
C SER A 373 20.38 16.21 -6.64
N THR A 374 20.18 17.31 -7.38
CA THR A 374 20.15 17.28 -8.85
C THR A 374 21.52 16.95 -9.42
N ILE A 375 22.60 17.57 -8.91
CA ILE A 375 23.99 17.26 -9.32
C ILE A 375 24.28 15.77 -9.06
N ALA A 376 23.95 15.27 -7.86
CA ALA A 376 24.13 13.87 -7.50
C ALA A 376 23.36 12.89 -8.42
N ASN A 377 22.18 13.26 -8.88
CA ASN A 377 21.36 12.43 -9.76
C ASN A 377 21.80 12.48 -11.24
N LEU A 378 22.54 13.51 -11.65
CA LEU A 378 23.05 13.61 -13.02
C LEU A 378 24.25 12.69 -13.28
N ILE A 379 25.08 12.43 -12.29
CA ILE A 379 26.30 11.61 -12.43
C ILE A 379 25.96 10.15 -12.82
N PRO A 380 25.01 9.44 -12.17
CA PRO A 380 24.59 8.11 -12.57
C PRO A 380 23.60 8.12 -13.76
N ARG A 381 23.42 9.28 -14.41
CA ARG A 381 22.46 9.47 -15.52
C ARG A 381 21.04 9.06 -15.19
N PHE A 382 20.54 9.34 -13.98
CA PHE A 382 19.12 9.22 -13.69
C PHE A 382 18.28 10.27 -14.42
N TYR A 383 18.95 11.36 -14.81
CA TYR A 383 18.45 12.41 -15.69
C TYR A 383 19.54 12.81 -16.67
N ASN A 384 19.17 13.22 -17.86
CA ASN A 384 20.09 13.78 -18.83
C ASN A 384 20.12 15.32 -18.68
N HIS A 385 21.32 15.92 -18.69
CA HIS A 385 21.48 17.37 -18.67
C HIS A 385 20.95 18.02 -19.96
N SER A 386 20.55 19.30 -19.88
CA SER A 386 19.96 20.02 -21.01
C SER A 386 21.01 20.55 -21.98
N SER A 387 22.17 20.98 -21.44
CA SER A 387 23.33 21.44 -22.23
C SER A 387 24.60 21.36 -21.35
N GLY A 388 25.77 21.47 -21.95
CA GLY A 388 27.07 21.28 -21.33
C GLY A 388 27.52 19.82 -21.42
N ASN A 389 28.58 19.47 -20.67
CA ASN A 389 29.10 18.10 -20.60
C ASN A 389 29.39 17.69 -19.17
N ILE A 390 29.17 16.41 -18.87
CA ILE A 390 29.66 15.76 -17.66
C ILE A 390 30.58 14.66 -18.11
N LEU A 391 31.84 14.74 -17.65
CA LEU A 391 32.90 13.84 -18.04
C LEU A 391 33.36 13.01 -16.84
N ILE A 392 33.67 11.73 -17.08
CA ILE A 392 34.38 10.87 -16.13
C ILE A 392 35.66 10.43 -16.83
N ASP A 393 36.80 10.74 -16.21
CA ASP A 393 38.14 10.50 -16.76
C ASP A 393 38.31 11.04 -18.22
N GLY A 394 37.74 12.23 -18.48
CA GLY A 394 37.76 12.88 -19.78
C GLY A 394 36.75 12.31 -20.81
N THR A 395 36.00 11.27 -20.46
CA THR A 395 34.98 10.66 -21.33
C THR A 395 33.58 11.15 -20.94
N PRO A 396 32.76 11.64 -21.87
CA PRO A 396 31.37 12.02 -21.59
C PRO A 396 30.56 10.84 -21.02
N ILE A 397 29.79 11.09 -19.95
CA ILE A 397 28.97 10.04 -19.30
C ILE A 397 27.96 9.42 -20.26
N SER A 398 27.60 10.10 -21.33
CA SER A 398 26.70 9.60 -22.38
C SER A 398 27.31 8.49 -23.25
N GLU A 399 28.63 8.36 -23.29
CA GLU A 399 29.34 7.35 -24.05
C GLU A 399 29.54 6.03 -23.31
N PHE A 400 29.40 6.02 -21.99
CA PHE A 400 29.40 4.78 -21.20
C PHE A 400 28.07 4.06 -21.31
N SER A 401 28.10 2.71 -21.32
CA SER A 401 26.86 1.95 -21.09
C SER A 401 26.30 2.23 -19.69
N LEU A 402 24.98 2.29 -19.54
CA LEU A 402 24.35 2.63 -18.25
C LEU A 402 24.68 1.61 -17.17
N ASP A 403 24.70 0.33 -17.52
CA ASP A 403 25.02 -0.75 -16.59
C ASP A 403 26.45 -0.62 -16.08
N TYR A 404 27.40 -0.36 -16.99
CA TYR A 404 28.80 -0.16 -16.60
C TYR A 404 28.94 1.09 -15.74
N LEU A 405 28.47 2.26 -16.19
CA LEU A 405 28.55 3.52 -15.45
C LEU A 405 27.99 3.36 -14.01
N ARG A 406 26.80 2.78 -13.90
CA ARG A 406 26.15 2.58 -12.60
C ARG A 406 26.83 1.53 -11.73
N SER A 407 27.53 0.55 -12.32
CA SER A 407 28.33 -0.40 -11.55
C SER A 407 29.51 0.29 -10.86
N GLN A 408 30.04 1.39 -11.43
CA GLN A 408 31.19 2.15 -10.92
C GLN A 408 30.77 3.25 -9.92
N ILE A 409 29.50 3.39 -9.58
CA ILE A 409 28.98 4.42 -8.67
C ILE A 409 28.16 3.77 -7.57
N SER A 410 28.51 4.02 -6.31
CA SER A 410 27.68 3.65 -5.15
C SER A 410 26.99 4.88 -4.58
N ILE A 411 25.72 4.72 -4.21
CA ILE A 411 24.89 5.81 -3.65
C ILE A 411 24.37 5.39 -2.28
N VAL A 412 24.62 6.23 -1.28
CA VAL A 412 24.04 6.08 0.06
C VAL A 412 23.06 7.22 0.28
N ASN A 413 21.77 6.90 0.22
CA ASN A 413 20.68 7.86 0.36
C ASN A 413 20.35 8.15 1.83
N GLN A 414 19.71 9.28 2.08
CA GLN A 414 19.18 9.70 3.38
C GLN A 414 18.20 8.65 3.98
N SER A 415 17.33 8.11 3.15
CA SER A 415 16.37 7.05 3.51
C SER A 415 16.64 5.85 2.59
N PRO A 416 17.45 4.89 3.03
CA PRO A 416 17.79 3.75 2.20
C PRO A 416 16.58 2.82 2.07
N SER A 417 16.23 2.43 0.86
CA SER A 417 15.24 1.39 0.59
C SER A 417 15.85 0.01 0.82
N LEU A 418 15.22 -0.77 1.67
CA LEU A 418 15.57 -2.16 1.94
C LEU A 418 14.46 -3.08 1.43
N PHE A 419 14.86 -4.23 0.94
CA PHE A 419 13.92 -5.21 0.39
C PHE A 419 13.52 -6.24 1.43
N ASN A 420 12.29 -6.71 1.36
CA ASN A 420 11.77 -7.77 2.23
C ASN A 420 12.44 -9.10 1.88
N ASP A 421 13.62 -9.28 2.38
CA ASP A 421 14.48 -10.46 2.19
C ASP A 421 15.51 -10.51 3.35
N THR A 422 16.45 -11.44 3.31
CA THR A 422 17.48 -11.60 4.34
C THR A 422 18.48 -10.44 4.33
N ILE A 423 19.23 -10.31 5.43
CA ILE A 423 20.32 -9.34 5.56
C ILE A 423 21.39 -9.59 4.49
N SER A 424 21.77 -10.87 4.27
CA SER A 424 22.76 -11.25 3.27
C SER A 424 22.40 -10.76 1.87
N LYS A 425 21.15 -10.98 1.44
CA LYS A 425 20.64 -10.52 0.15
C LYS A 425 20.46 -9.00 0.07
N ASN A 426 20.23 -8.33 1.18
CA ASN A 426 20.16 -6.87 1.21
C ASN A 426 21.55 -6.25 1.09
N ILE A 427 22.61 -6.84 1.64
CA ILE A 427 23.99 -6.36 1.48
C ILE A 427 24.49 -6.67 0.06
N ALA A 428 24.35 -7.93 -0.39
CA ALA A 428 24.78 -8.40 -1.72
C ALA A 428 23.66 -8.24 -2.76
N TYR A 429 22.97 -7.09 -2.75
CA TYR A 429 21.82 -6.87 -3.61
C TYR A 429 22.18 -6.90 -5.10
N GLY A 430 21.54 -7.80 -5.82
CA GLY A 430 21.74 -7.99 -7.26
C GLY A 430 22.68 -9.13 -7.63
N ASP A 431 23.37 -9.75 -6.66
CA ASP A 431 24.25 -10.89 -6.91
C ASP A 431 23.51 -12.22 -6.68
N ASP A 432 23.52 -13.08 -7.67
CA ASP A 432 22.94 -14.45 -7.58
C ASP A 432 23.81 -15.36 -6.69
N GLU A 433 25.15 -15.19 -6.71
CA GLU A 433 26.09 -15.94 -5.88
C GLU A 433 26.79 -15.00 -4.91
N ILE A 434 26.43 -15.06 -3.64
CA ILE A 434 26.95 -14.17 -2.59
C ILE A 434 28.38 -14.63 -2.19
N ASP A 435 29.35 -13.72 -2.32
CA ASP A 435 30.67 -13.89 -1.75
C ASP A 435 30.60 -13.65 -0.23
N VAL A 436 30.68 -14.76 0.53
CA VAL A 436 30.50 -14.75 1.99
C VAL A 436 31.62 -14.01 2.72
N ASP A 437 32.83 -14.06 2.21
CA ASP A 437 33.98 -13.38 2.83
C ASP A 437 33.87 -11.88 2.63
N LYS A 438 33.56 -11.43 1.42
CA LYS A 438 33.27 -10.02 1.08
C LYS A 438 32.07 -9.49 1.83
N LEU A 439 31.02 -10.31 1.99
CA LEU A 439 29.82 -9.98 2.76
C LEU A 439 30.17 -9.67 4.22
N LYS A 440 30.93 -10.57 4.88
CA LYS A 440 31.33 -10.41 6.28
C LYS A 440 32.26 -9.22 6.49
N GLU A 441 33.18 -9.01 5.57
CA GLU A 441 34.06 -7.85 5.59
C GLU A 441 33.29 -6.54 5.47
N SER A 442 32.36 -6.46 4.51
CA SER A 442 31.49 -5.29 4.30
C SER A 442 30.61 -5.01 5.53
N ALA A 443 30.05 -6.05 6.14
CA ALA A 443 29.28 -5.93 7.38
C ALA A 443 30.12 -5.45 8.56
N LYS A 444 31.38 -5.89 8.65
CA LYS A 444 32.32 -5.46 9.69
C LYS A 444 32.72 -4.00 9.49
N LEU A 445 33.06 -3.60 8.27
CA LEU A 445 33.47 -2.22 7.96
C LEU A 445 32.35 -1.22 8.22
N SER A 446 31.11 -1.60 7.95
CA SER A 446 29.90 -0.78 8.17
C SER A 446 29.39 -0.79 9.62
N GLY A 447 29.97 -1.57 10.53
CA GLY A 447 29.50 -1.75 11.90
C GLY A 447 28.19 -2.54 12.02
N CYS A 448 27.89 -3.39 11.01
CA CYS A 448 26.70 -4.23 11.04
C CYS A 448 26.89 -5.52 11.83
N SER A 449 28.13 -6.04 11.93
CA SER A 449 28.40 -7.36 12.49
C SER A 449 27.84 -7.54 13.90
N GLU A 450 27.95 -6.53 14.78
CA GLU A 450 27.47 -6.61 16.14
C GLU A 450 25.97 -6.94 16.22
N PHE A 451 25.13 -6.15 15.54
CA PHE A 451 23.70 -6.40 15.62
C PHE A 451 23.24 -7.62 14.79
N ILE A 452 24.01 -8.03 13.76
CA ILE A 452 23.72 -9.23 12.98
C ILE A 452 23.98 -10.48 13.81
N GLU A 453 25.05 -10.50 14.62
CA GLU A 453 25.40 -11.61 15.50
C GLU A 453 24.37 -11.80 16.64
N ASP A 454 23.70 -10.72 17.07
CA ASP A 454 22.62 -10.76 18.06
C ASP A 454 21.29 -11.29 17.52
N LEU A 455 21.15 -11.43 16.20
CA LEU A 455 19.93 -11.96 15.58
C LEU A 455 19.93 -13.49 15.57
N PRO A 456 18.76 -14.12 15.76
CA PRO A 456 18.65 -15.59 15.86
C PRO A 456 19.20 -16.35 14.64
N ASP A 457 19.02 -15.80 13.43
CA ASP A 457 19.43 -16.41 12.18
C ASP A 457 20.62 -15.66 11.54
N GLY A 458 21.25 -14.71 12.26
CA GLY A 458 22.40 -13.94 11.80
C GLY A 458 22.17 -13.28 10.43
N TYR A 459 23.04 -13.53 9.47
CA TYR A 459 22.93 -12.98 8.11
C TYR A 459 21.70 -13.44 7.34
N GLU A 460 21.08 -14.57 7.71
CA GLU A 460 19.87 -15.08 7.08
C GLU A 460 18.59 -14.59 7.77
N SER A 461 18.70 -13.66 8.69
CA SER A 461 17.55 -13.02 9.34
C SER A 461 16.77 -12.15 8.35
N ASP A 462 15.44 -12.32 8.32
CA ASP A 462 14.51 -11.52 7.55
C ASP A 462 14.32 -10.15 8.21
N ILE A 463 14.41 -9.08 7.42
CA ILE A 463 14.31 -7.70 7.92
C ILE A 463 12.91 -7.09 7.79
N GLY A 464 11.97 -7.81 7.17
CA GLY A 464 10.60 -7.34 6.90
C GLY A 464 10.51 -6.26 5.83
N ASP A 465 9.28 -5.80 5.57
CA ASP A 465 9.02 -4.78 4.55
C ASP A 465 9.75 -3.47 4.89
N ASP A 466 10.59 -2.98 3.95
CA ASP A 466 11.42 -1.77 4.09
C ASP A 466 12.27 -1.75 5.37
N GLY A 467 12.68 -2.94 5.84
CA GLY A 467 13.50 -3.08 7.03
C GLY A 467 12.80 -2.63 8.32
N VAL A 468 11.48 -2.81 8.42
CA VAL A 468 10.66 -2.38 9.58
C VAL A 468 11.12 -2.98 10.90
N LEU A 469 11.81 -4.11 10.86
CA LEU A 469 12.34 -4.78 12.05
C LEU A 469 13.66 -4.18 12.54
N LEU A 470 14.26 -3.26 11.78
CA LEU A 470 15.54 -2.62 12.08
C LEU A 470 15.34 -1.19 12.58
N SER A 471 16.26 -0.72 13.43
CA SER A 471 16.34 0.69 13.80
C SER A 471 16.80 1.55 12.60
N GLY A 472 16.60 2.88 12.67
CA GLY A 472 17.07 3.81 11.63
C GLY A 472 18.58 3.68 11.38
N GLY A 473 19.38 3.60 12.46
CA GLY A 473 20.83 3.41 12.37
C GLY A 473 21.24 2.07 11.78
N GLN A 474 20.52 0.99 12.08
CA GLN A 474 20.78 -0.32 11.50
C GLN A 474 20.49 -0.34 9.99
N ARG A 475 19.36 0.29 9.55
CA ARG A 475 19.05 0.45 8.12
C ARG A 475 20.13 1.21 7.38
N GLN A 476 20.63 2.32 7.98
CA GLN A 476 21.69 3.12 7.38
C GLN A 476 23.00 2.34 7.27
N ARG A 477 23.40 1.61 8.33
CA ARG A 477 24.58 0.75 8.31
C ARG A 477 24.49 -0.34 7.23
N LEU A 478 23.32 -0.94 7.01
CA LEU A 478 23.10 -1.90 5.92
C LEU A 478 23.28 -1.25 4.54
N ALA A 479 22.81 -0.02 4.34
CA ALA A 479 23.05 0.70 3.08
C ALA A 479 24.54 0.99 2.85
N ILE A 480 25.29 1.31 3.90
CA ILE A 480 26.74 1.48 3.86
C ILE A 480 27.43 0.13 3.57
N ALA A 481 26.98 -0.98 4.20
CA ALA A 481 27.49 -2.32 3.91
C ALA A 481 27.29 -2.69 2.43
N ARG A 482 26.14 -2.33 1.84
CA ARG A 482 25.86 -2.49 0.41
C ARG A 482 26.87 -1.71 -0.46
N ALA A 483 27.23 -0.50 -0.06
CA ALA A 483 28.23 0.30 -0.77
C ALA A 483 29.64 -0.29 -0.67
N PHE A 484 30.03 -0.83 0.49
CA PHE A 484 31.28 -1.58 0.66
C PHE A 484 31.30 -2.84 -0.20
N TYR A 485 30.22 -3.61 -0.18
CA TYR A 485 30.10 -4.85 -0.95
C TYR A 485 30.21 -4.59 -2.47
N LYS A 486 29.59 -3.52 -2.95
CA LYS A 486 29.66 -3.11 -4.34
C LYS A 486 31.07 -2.67 -4.76
N ASP A 487 31.83 -2.00 -3.87
CA ASP A 487 33.22 -1.57 -4.03
C ASP A 487 33.50 -0.68 -5.25
N SER A 488 32.72 0.38 -5.38
CA SER A 488 32.78 1.30 -6.53
C SER A 488 33.82 2.41 -6.31
N PRO A 489 34.54 2.89 -7.37
CA PRO A 489 35.51 3.98 -7.28
C PRO A 489 34.87 5.35 -7.00
N ILE A 490 33.60 5.53 -7.31
CA ILE A 490 32.84 6.77 -7.07
C ILE A 490 31.76 6.54 -6.04
N ILE A 491 31.69 7.39 -5.01
CA ILE A 491 30.68 7.35 -3.94
C ILE A 491 29.89 8.64 -3.94
N ILE A 492 28.57 8.52 -3.83
CA ILE A 492 27.64 9.64 -3.63
C ILE A 492 26.95 9.45 -2.28
N LEU A 493 27.11 10.42 -1.37
CA LEU A 493 26.51 10.42 -0.05
C LEU A 493 25.44 11.53 0.02
N ASP A 494 24.18 11.17 0.19
CA ASP A 494 23.08 12.12 0.35
C ASP A 494 22.56 12.07 1.78
N GLU A 495 22.94 13.03 2.62
CA GLU A 495 22.46 13.27 4.00
C GLU A 495 22.33 12.01 4.91
N ALA A 496 23.30 11.12 4.86
CA ALA A 496 23.25 9.77 5.42
C ALA A 496 23.01 9.66 6.96
N THR A 497 22.87 10.76 7.72
CA THR A 497 22.87 10.72 9.19
C THR A 497 21.81 11.57 9.88
N SER A 498 20.86 12.19 9.18
CA SER A 498 19.99 13.27 9.70
C SER A 498 18.90 12.88 10.72
N ALA A 499 18.67 11.58 10.97
CA ALA A 499 17.57 11.11 11.82
C ALA A 499 18.00 10.03 12.84
N LEU A 500 19.28 10.00 13.22
CA LEU A 500 19.85 8.96 14.08
C LEU A 500 20.02 9.46 15.52
N ASP A 501 19.95 8.52 16.48
CA ASP A 501 20.40 8.75 17.85
C ASP A 501 21.93 8.89 17.89
N THR A 502 22.44 9.57 18.93
CA THR A 502 23.86 9.96 19.03
C THR A 502 24.83 8.77 18.97
N GLU A 503 24.48 7.61 19.49
CA GLU A 503 25.32 6.42 19.49
C GLU A 503 25.39 5.78 18.10
N SER A 504 24.23 5.56 17.48
CA SER A 504 24.14 5.08 16.09
C SER A 504 24.80 6.04 15.09
N GLU A 505 24.73 7.33 15.37
CA GLU A 505 25.37 8.36 14.53
C GLU A 505 26.88 8.24 14.50
N LEU A 506 27.53 8.03 15.64
CA LEU A 506 29.00 7.86 15.71
C LEU A 506 29.44 6.64 14.90
N ILE A 507 28.75 5.52 15.02
CA ILE A 507 29.09 4.28 14.29
C ILE A 507 28.89 4.48 12.80
N VAL A 508 27.79 5.12 12.38
CA VAL A 508 27.53 5.42 10.97
C VAL A 508 28.58 6.39 10.40
N GLN A 509 28.98 7.40 11.18
CA GLN A 509 30.01 8.35 10.75
C GLN A 509 31.37 7.66 10.58
N GLU A 510 31.78 6.81 11.52
CA GLU A 510 33.02 6.02 11.42
C GLU A 510 33.00 5.09 10.19
N ALA A 511 31.85 4.46 9.90
CA ALA A 511 31.66 3.63 8.71
C ALA A 511 31.77 4.46 7.40
N LEU A 512 31.20 5.67 7.37
CA LEU A 512 31.30 6.57 6.21
C LEU A 512 32.75 7.06 6.01
N GLU A 513 33.46 7.40 7.09
CA GLU A 513 34.86 7.79 7.02
C GLU A 513 35.76 6.68 6.43
N LYS A 514 35.48 5.42 6.78
CA LYS A 514 36.15 4.26 6.15
C LYS A 514 35.72 4.07 4.69
N LEU A 515 34.49 4.35 4.36
CA LEU A 515 33.96 4.15 3.00
C LEU A 515 34.58 5.12 1.98
N ILE A 516 34.92 6.35 2.38
CA ILE A 516 35.46 7.38 1.49
C ILE A 516 36.97 7.21 1.21
N ILE A 517 37.70 6.38 1.98
CA ILE A 517 39.14 6.17 1.79
C ILE A 517 39.40 5.59 0.38
N ASP A 518 40.36 6.19 -0.33
CA ASP A 518 40.78 5.79 -1.68
C ASP A 518 39.65 5.80 -2.74
N ARG A 519 38.58 6.58 -2.51
CA ARG A 519 37.48 6.73 -3.45
C ARG A 519 37.12 8.19 -3.70
N THR A 520 36.72 8.49 -4.92
CA THR A 520 36.21 9.83 -5.28
C THR A 520 34.80 9.98 -4.69
N THR A 521 34.64 10.96 -3.80
CA THR A 521 33.41 11.08 -3.03
C THR A 521 32.73 12.43 -3.19
N ILE A 522 31.44 12.40 -3.46
CA ILE A 522 30.57 13.57 -3.48
C ILE A 522 29.60 13.48 -2.28
N VAL A 523 29.65 14.49 -1.43
CA VAL A 523 28.81 14.55 -0.23
C VAL A 523 27.82 15.70 -0.34
N ILE A 524 26.53 15.41 -0.34
CA ILE A 524 25.49 16.42 -0.09
C ILE A 524 25.43 16.64 1.41
N ALA A 525 26.10 17.69 1.89
CA ALA A 525 26.38 17.84 3.29
C ALA A 525 25.29 18.67 4.01
N HIS A 526 24.77 18.09 5.10
CA HIS A 526 23.92 18.75 6.06
C HIS A 526 24.53 18.79 7.47
N ARG A 527 25.69 18.15 7.68
CA ARG A 527 26.41 18.10 8.96
C ARG A 527 27.79 18.71 8.89
N LEU A 528 28.18 19.31 10.00
CA LEU A 528 29.39 20.08 10.14
C LEU A 528 30.66 19.23 9.96
N SER A 529 30.73 18.08 10.63
CA SER A 529 31.92 17.20 10.60
C SER A 529 32.28 16.71 9.19
N THR A 530 31.25 16.44 8.36
CA THR A 530 31.48 15.99 6.98
C THR A 530 31.93 17.12 6.07
N ILE A 531 31.49 18.37 6.36
CA ILE A 531 31.91 19.55 5.59
C ILE A 531 33.32 19.98 5.94
N GLU A 532 33.68 19.96 7.23
CA GLU A 532 35.00 20.37 7.72
C GLU A 532 36.13 19.47 7.19
N ASN A 533 35.85 18.17 7.04
CA ASN A 533 36.82 17.18 6.56
C ASN A 533 36.88 17.05 5.03
N ALA A 534 35.99 17.76 4.28
CA ALA A 534 36.02 17.71 2.83
C ALA A 534 37.28 18.44 2.26
N THR A 535 37.87 17.84 1.23
CA THR A 535 39.05 18.41 0.53
C THR A 535 38.66 19.72 -0.15
N LYS A 536 37.43 19.80 -0.65
CA LYS A 536 36.87 20.95 -1.38
C LYS A 536 35.36 21.09 -1.09
N ILE A 537 34.91 22.32 -0.93
CA ILE A 537 33.54 22.67 -0.72
C ILE A 537 33.06 23.48 -1.92
N ILE A 538 31.89 23.12 -2.44
CA ILE A 538 31.15 23.83 -3.50
C ILE A 538 29.85 24.38 -2.90
N VAL A 539 29.70 25.70 -2.93
CA VAL A 539 28.52 26.38 -2.42
C VAL A 539 27.56 26.71 -3.56
N LEU A 540 26.36 26.15 -3.47
CA LEU A 540 25.30 26.37 -4.46
C LEU A 540 24.25 27.36 -3.91
N ASP A 541 23.96 28.38 -4.68
CA ASP A 541 22.81 29.25 -4.45
C ASP A 541 22.03 29.45 -5.77
N ASN A 542 20.71 29.28 -5.72
CA ASN A 542 19.81 29.42 -6.87
C ASN A 542 20.27 28.70 -8.15
N GLY A 543 20.85 27.52 -8.02
CA GLY A 543 21.27 26.70 -9.15
C GLY A 543 22.61 27.05 -9.78
N SER A 544 23.37 27.94 -9.18
CA SER A 544 24.71 28.35 -9.64
C SER A 544 25.76 28.17 -8.54
N ILE A 545 27.01 27.92 -8.90
CA ILE A 545 28.16 27.89 -7.97
C ILE A 545 28.51 29.32 -7.62
N VAL A 546 28.48 29.65 -6.32
CA VAL A 546 28.78 31.00 -5.83
C VAL A 546 30.15 31.09 -5.12
N GLU A 547 30.55 30.01 -4.45
CA GLU A 547 31.86 29.91 -3.77
C GLU A 547 32.41 28.52 -3.91
N THR A 548 33.77 28.44 -3.96
CA THR A 548 34.48 27.17 -3.98
C THR A 548 35.79 27.33 -3.21
N GLY A 549 36.13 26.41 -2.33
CA GLY A 549 37.37 26.45 -1.53
C GLY A 549 37.36 25.40 -0.43
N THR A 550 38.37 25.46 0.43
CA THR A 550 38.41 24.66 1.67
C THR A 550 37.55 25.31 2.76
N HIS A 551 37.26 24.55 3.82
CA HIS A 551 36.50 25.06 4.97
C HIS A 551 37.13 26.34 5.55
N SER A 552 38.48 26.33 5.76
CA SER A 552 39.20 27.46 6.33
C SER A 552 39.12 28.71 5.46
N GLU A 553 39.33 28.57 4.15
CA GLU A 553 39.26 29.67 3.18
C GLU A 553 37.87 30.31 3.14
N LEU A 554 36.83 29.49 3.09
CA LEU A 554 35.44 29.95 2.98
C LEU A 554 34.92 30.59 4.29
N ILE A 555 35.45 30.17 5.44
CA ILE A 555 35.12 30.82 6.73
C ILE A 555 35.79 32.22 6.81
N GLU A 556 37.03 32.34 6.34
CA GLU A 556 37.77 33.63 6.33
C GLU A 556 37.13 34.65 5.40
N ASN A 557 36.58 34.22 4.25
CA ASN A 557 35.94 35.10 3.26
C ASN A 557 34.69 35.78 3.78
N LYS A 558 34.01 35.23 4.79
CA LYS A 558 32.79 35.76 5.43
C LYS A 558 31.57 35.97 4.50
N ASP A 559 31.50 35.24 3.42
CA ASP A 559 30.43 35.29 2.42
C ASP A 559 29.27 34.35 2.72
N ILE A 560 28.65 33.80 1.70
CA ILE A 560 27.41 32.95 1.81
C ILE A 560 27.70 31.68 2.63
N TYR A 561 28.87 31.04 2.43
CA TYR A 561 29.25 29.85 3.21
C TYR A 561 29.33 30.15 4.71
N HIS A 562 29.99 31.25 5.09
CA HIS A 562 30.11 31.64 6.49
C HIS A 562 28.74 31.91 7.10
N SER A 563 27.80 32.54 6.36
CA SER A 563 26.44 32.78 6.84
C SER A 563 25.64 31.51 6.98
N LEU A 564 25.79 30.52 6.07
CA LEU A 564 25.17 29.20 6.15
C LEU A 564 25.72 28.40 7.34
N TYR A 565 27.03 28.47 7.54
CA TYR A 565 27.72 27.82 8.66
C TYR A 565 27.22 28.37 10.00
N LYS A 566 27.23 29.70 10.17
CA LYS A 566 26.79 30.36 11.39
C LYS A 566 25.31 30.07 11.72
N ASN A 567 24.43 30.25 10.77
CA ASN A 567 22.98 30.05 10.97
C ASN A 567 22.55 28.60 11.20
N LYS A 568 23.31 27.64 10.66
CA LYS A 568 22.92 26.23 10.69
C LYS A 568 23.66 25.44 11.79
N PHE A 569 24.85 25.88 12.19
CA PHE A 569 25.76 25.08 12.99
C PHE A 569 26.27 25.78 14.26
N GLU A 570 26.50 27.10 14.28
CA GLU A 570 26.91 27.82 15.52
C GLU A 570 25.75 28.11 16.47
N ASP A 571 24.53 28.37 15.93
CA ASP A 571 23.33 28.62 16.75
C ASP A 571 22.54 27.35 17.10
N SER A 572 23.04 26.18 16.68
CA SER A 572 22.38 24.89 17.02
C SER A 572 22.71 24.45 18.44
N PRO A 573 21.76 23.77 19.15
CA PRO A 573 22.01 23.22 20.49
C PRO A 573 23.22 22.27 20.56
N GLU A 574 23.66 21.72 19.44
CA GLU A 574 24.82 20.82 19.31
C GLU A 574 26.18 21.53 19.49
N ALA A 575 26.31 22.77 19.07
CA ALA A 575 27.54 23.55 19.28
C ALA A 575 27.72 23.99 20.75
N GLN A 576 26.61 24.21 21.47
CA GLN A 576 26.66 24.58 22.90
C GLN A 576 27.00 23.41 23.83
N SER A 577 26.85 22.15 23.36
CA SER A 577 27.18 20.97 24.15
C SER A 577 28.68 20.63 24.20
N ARG A 578 29.48 21.16 23.25
CA ARG A 578 30.95 20.94 23.23
C ARG A 578 31.73 21.77 24.25
N THR A 579 31.11 22.77 24.89
CA THR A 579 31.74 23.64 25.90
C THR A 579 31.35 23.32 27.34
N SER A 580 30.47 22.37 27.59
CA SER A 580 30.13 21.95 28.97
C SER A 580 30.56 20.53 29.19
N LYS A 581 31.53 20.40 30.13
CA LYS A 581 32.09 19.13 30.63
C LYS A 581 31.02 18.09 30.96
N SER A 582 31.27 16.88 30.44
CA SER A 582 30.78 15.58 30.88
C SER A 582 30.04 15.57 32.20
N VAL A 583 28.73 15.42 32.16
CA VAL A 583 27.95 14.83 33.22
C VAL A 583 27.65 13.38 32.82
N GLN A 584 28.43 12.46 33.35
CA GLN A 584 28.11 11.03 33.30
C GLN A 584 26.80 10.79 34.02
N LEU A 585 25.74 10.54 33.28
CA LEU A 585 24.54 9.92 33.83
C LEU A 585 24.80 8.43 33.99
N PHE A 586 25.06 8.04 35.22
CA PHE A 586 25.01 6.64 35.65
C PHE A 586 23.59 6.11 35.39
N MET A 587 23.41 5.27 34.41
CA MET A 587 22.26 4.36 34.32
C MET A 587 22.63 3.10 35.12
N PRO A 588 21.83 2.69 36.10
CA PRO A 588 22.05 1.39 36.71
C PRO A 588 21.61 0.30 35.74
N GLU A 589 22.49 -0.64 35.48
CA GLU A 589 22.17 -1.92 34.87
C GLU A 589 21.04 -2.59 35.65
N TYR A 590 19.93 -2.83 35.02
CA TYR A 590 18.89 -3.71 35.51
C TYR A 590 19.20 -5.13 35.03
N GLU A 591 19.68 -5.96 35.96
CA GLU A 591 19.65 -7.40 35.78
C GLU A 591 18.20 -7.87 35.59
N ASP A 592 17.93 -8.51 34.48
CA ASP A 592 16.68 -9.22 34.20
C ASP A 592 16.55 -10.40 35.18
N GLU A 593 15.75 -10.24 36.23
CA GLU A 593 15.28 -11.40 37.03
C GLU A 593 14.27 -12.19 36.15
N ASP A 594 14.76 -13.31 35.68
CA ASP A 594 14.03 -14.37 34.96
C ASP A 594 12.97 -14.99 35.90
N SER A 595 11.77 -14.44 35.91
CA SER A 595 10.55 -15.13 36.36
C SER A 595 9.31 -14.65 35.61
N SER A 596 9.33 -14.78 34.29
CA SER A 596 8.10 -14.67 33.51
C SER A 596 7.28 -15.96 33.70
N SER A 597 6.15 -15.87 34.41
CA SER A 597 5.23 -17.00 34.51
C SER A 597 4.73 -17.35 33.09
N PHE A 598 4.60 -18.64 32.78
CA PHE A 598 4.02 -19.15 31.53
C PHE A 598 2.75 -18.40 31.07
N VAL A 599 1.96 -17.89 31.99
CA VAL A 599 0.76 -17.09 31.77
C VAL A 599 1.10 -15.72 31.18
N VAL A 600 2.16 -15.05 31.67
CA VAL A 600 2.57 -13.72 31.20
C VAL A 600 3.15 -13.82 29.79
N ASP A 601 3.98 -14.80 29.50
CA ASP A 601 4.53 -15.05 28.16
C ASP A 601 3.44 -15.38 27.15
N SER A 602 2.47 -16.22 27.54
CA SER A 602 1.31 -16.54 26.69
C SER A 602 0.45 -15.32 26.36
N TRP A 603 0.46 -14.28 27.22
CA TRP A 603 -0.32 -13.05 27.03
C TRP A 603 0.20 -12.18 25.88
N TYR A 604 1.49 -12.26 25.59
CA TYR A 604 2.12 -11.50 24.50
C TYR A 604 2.37 -12.32 23.24
N LYS A 605 2.24 -13.67 23.31
CA LYS A 605 2.34 -14.59 22.17
C LYS A 605 0.94 -15.01 21.73
N LYS A 606 0.73 -15.29 20.43
CA LYS A 606 -0.55 -15.83 19.89
C LYS A 606 -0.71 -17.30 20.30
N SER A 607 -1.10 -17.56 21.52
CA SER A 607 -1.30 -18.92 22.05
C SER A 607 -2.74 -19.37 21.85
N LEU A 608 -2.93 -20.56 21.24
CA LEU A 608 -4.25 -21.09 20.87
C LEU A 608 -5.22 -21.24 22.05
N TRP A 609 -4.72 -21.53 23.27
CA TRP A 609 -5.60 -21.67 24.45
C TRP A 609 -6.24 -20.34 24.89
N LEU A 610 -5.70 -19.20 24.52
CA LEU A 610 -6.30 -17.90 24.83
C LEU A 610 -7.62 -17.66 24.09
N TYR A 611 -7.85 -18.32 22.96
CA TYR A 611 -9.13 -18.27 22.25
C TYR A 611 -10.27 -18.87 23.07
N LEU A 612 -10.00 -19.78 24.01
CA LEU A 612 -11.00 -20.28 24.95
C LEU A 612 -11.49 -19.19 25.93
N LEU A 613 -10.69 -18.18 26.19
CA LEU A 613 -11.05 -17.04 27.03
C LEU A 613 -11.76 -15.91 26.29
N TYR A 614 -11.80 -15.96 24.96
CA TYR A 614 -12.42 -14.93 24.12
C TYR A 614 -13.88 -14.61 24.45
N PRO A 615 -14.77 -15.57 24.73
CA PRO A 615 -16.16 -15.28 25.15
C PRO A 615 -16.20 -14.49 26.48
N PHE A 616 -15.30 -14.79 27.41
CA PHE A 616 -15.20 -14.07 28.69
C PHE A 616 -14.67 -12.64 28.49
N SER A 617 -13.74 -12.43 27.54
CA SER A 617 -13.24 -11.10 27.21
C SER A 617 -14.33 -10.22 26.60
N LEU A 618 -15.24 -10.78 25.78
CA LEU A 618 -16.40 -10.06 25.24
C LEU A 618 -17.37 -9.62 26.35
N ILE A 619 -17.65 -10.50 27.32
CA ILE A 619 -18.49 -10.17 28.48
C ILE A 619 -17.83 -9.08 29.33
N PHE A 620 -16.53 -9.20 29.59
CA PHE A 620 -15.77 -8.21 30.33
C PHE A 620 -15.73 -6.86 29.59
N SER A 621 -15.48 -6.86 28.29
CA SER A 621 -15.52 -5.67 27.45
C SER A 621 -16.90 -4.98 27.48
N TYR A 622 -17.98 -5.75 27.39
CA TYR A 622 -19.34 -5.22 27.50
C TYR A 622 -19.60 -4.57 28.87
N LEU A 623 -19.21 -5.24 29.96
CA LEU A 623 -19.41 -4.73 31.32
C LEU A 623 -18.58 -3.46 31.58
N THR A 624 -17.33 -3.42 31.13
CA THR A 624 -16.44 -2.25 31.30
C THR A 624 -16.92 -1.08 30.46
N THR A 625 -17.32 -1.34 29.20
CA THR A 625 -17.90 -0.32 28.30
C THR A 625 -19.19 0.26 28.87
N ARG A 626 -20.09 -0.61 29.38
CA ARG A 626 -21.33 -0.20 30.05
C ARG A 626 -21.05 0.66 31.29
N ARG A 627 -20.05 0.27 32.09
CA ARG A 627 -19.63 1.03 33.28
C ARG A 627 -19.07 2.40 32.86
N ARG A 628 -18.17 2.45 31.86
CA ARG A 628 -17.60 3.70 31.34
C ARG A 628 -18.68 4.64 30.81
N LYS A 629 -19.63 4.12 29.97
CA LYS A 629 -20.75 4.90 29.44
C LYS A 629 -21.65 5.48 30.54
N ARG A 630 -21.80 4.82 31.70
CA ARG A 630 -22.60 5.36 32.82
C ARG A 630 -21.95 6.57 33.48
N TYR A 631 -20.61 6.62 33.54
CA TYR A 631 -19.87 7.82 34.02
C TYR A 631 -19.88 8.92 32.96
N LEU A 632 -19.60 8.63 31.70
CA LEU A 632 -19.60 9.61 30.60
C LEU A 632 -20.95 10.28 30.39
N ASN A 633 -22.05 9.52 30.57
CA ASN A 633 -23.41 10.05 30.41
C ASN A 633 -23.96 10.65 31.72
N ASN A 634 -23.11 10.99 32.69
CA ASN A 634 -23.48 11.55 34.00
C ASN A 634 -24.54 10.75 34.79
N LYS A 635 -24.73 9.46 34.47
CA LYS A 635 -25.63 8.56 35.24
C LYS A 635 -25.03 8.15 36.59
N ILE A 636 -23.74 8.33 36.80
CA ILE A 636 -23.00 8.14 38.05
C ILE A 636 -22.09 9.35 38.18
N GLU A 637 -22.22 10.09 39.27
CA GLU A 637 -21.39 11.27 39.54
C GLU A 637 -19.94 10.90 39.85
N SER A 638 -18.98 11.60 39.20
CA SER A 638 -17.58 11.59 39.52
C SER A 638 -17.24 12.76 40.42
N TYR A 639 -16.40 12.53 41.43
CA TYR A 639 -15.91 13.60 42.30
C TYR A 639 -15.06 14.59 41.50
N LYS A 640 -15.49 15.86 41.45
CA LYS A 640 -14.74 16.97 40.84
C LYS A 640 -13.91 17.65 41.89
N SER A 641 -12.60 17.68 41.70
CA SER A 641 -11.65 18.40 42.57
C SER A 641 -11.54 19.86 42.08
N GLU A 642 -11.38 20.79 43.01
CA GLU A 642 -11.05 22.20 42.71
C GLU A 642 -9.63 22.32 42.18
N VAL A 643 -8.73 21.41 42.59
CA VAL A 643 -7.35 21.32 42.12
C VAL A 643 -7.29 20.41 40.89
N PRO A 644 -6.66 20.84 39.78
CA PRO A 644 -6.53 20.02 38.58
C PRO A 644 -5.81 18.69 38.85
N ILE A 645 -6.35 17.61 38.26
CA ILE A 645 -5.81 16.26 38.43
C ILE A 645 -5.28 15.74 37.09
N ILE A 646 -4.01 15.35 37.08
CA ILE A 646 -3.34 14.65 35.98
C ILE A 646 -3.30 13.15 36.33
N VAL A 647 -3.88 12.31 35.50
CA VAL A 647 -3.88 10.85 35.74
C VAL A 647 -2.86 10.22 34.79
N VAL A 648 -1.91 9.50 35.36
CA VAL A 648 -0.92 8.69 34.64
C VAL A 648 -1.24 7.21 34.84
N GLY A 649 -1.24 6.44 33.77
CA GLY A 649 -1.50 5.01 33.86
C GLY A 649 -1.14 4.26 32.57
N ASN A 650 -1.30 2.94 32.53
CA ASN A 650 -1.05 2.11 31.36
C ASN A 650 -2.26 1.26 31.00
N LEU A 651 -2.23 0.73 29.77
CA LEU A 651 -3.26 -0.15 29.22
C LEU A 651 -2.89 -1.63 29.31
N THR A 652 -1.62 -1.96 29.56
CA THR A 652 -1.08 -3.32 29.59
C THR A 652 -0.56 -3.69 30.98
N ILE A 653 -0.48 -4.99 31.28
CA ILE A 653 0.09 -5.49 32.52
C ILE A 653 1.62 -5.52 32.39
N GLY A 654 2.35 -5.02 33.42
CA GLY A 654 3.81 -5.04 33.51
C GLY A 654 4.45 -3.67 33.65
N GLY A 655 5.76 -3.61 33.78
CA GLY A 655 6.56 -2.40 33.94
C GLY A 655 6.62 -1.61 32.63
N THR A 656 5.81 -0.55 32.52
CA THR A 656 5.70 0.30 31.32
C THR A 656 6.32 1.68 31.49
N GLY A 657 7.14 1.89 32.55
CA GLY A 657 7.78 3.19 32.81
C GLY A 657 6.87 4.25 33.44
N LYS A 658 5.73 3.90 34.05
CA LYS A 658 4.81 4.86 34.69
C LYS A 658 5.50 5.65 35.81
N THR A 659 6.17 4.97 36.75
CA THR A 659 6.80 5.57 37.89
C THR A 659 7.91 6.57 37.52
N PRO A 660 8.80 6.26 36.57
CA PRO A 660 9.73 7.24 36.00
C PRO A 660 9.04 8.48 35.40
N LEU A 661 7.95 8.28 34.67
CA LEU A 661 7.20 9.40 34.08
C LEU A 661 6.53 10.28 35.14
N VAL A 662 5.92 9.67 36.17
CA VAL A 662 5.35 10.42 37.31
C VAL A 662 6.43 11.24 37.99
N LYS A 663 7.61 10.64 38.23
CA LYS A 663 8.78 11.33 38.76
C LYS A 663 9.18 12.52 37.91
N TYR A 664 9.28 12.35 36.63
CA TYR A 664 9.62 13.43 35.66
C TYR A 664 8.60 14.59 35.73
N ILE A 665 7.29 14.27 35.62
CA ILE A 665 6.22 15.27 35.67
C ILE A 665 6.25 16.06 37.00
N VAL A 666 6.40 15.40 38.14
CA VAL A 666 6.45 16.05 39.42
C VAL A 666 7.66 16.97 39.53
N THR A 667 8.84 16.51 39.08
CA THR A 667 10.07 17.30 39.11
C THR A 667 9.94 18.54 38.20
N GLU A 668 9.39 18.37 36.99
CA GLU A 668 9.23 19.48 36.08
C GLU A 668 8.22 20.53 36.59
N LEU A 669 7.12 20.10 37.19
CA LEU A 669 6.16 21.00 37.82
C LEU A 669 6.79 21.78 39.01
N LYS A 670 7.61 21.13 39.81
CA LYS A 670 8.36 21.83 40.87
C LYS A 670 9.33 22.87 40.32
N ASN A 671 10.06 22.52 39.26
CA ASN A 671 11.00 23.44 38.60
C ASN A 671 10.29 24.66 38.00
N ARG A 672 9.04 24.53 37.59
CA ARG A 672 8.20 25.63 37.09
C ARG A 672 7.46 26.39 38.20
N GLY A 673 7.73 26.09 39.46
CA GLY A 673 7.17 26.83 40.63
C GLY A 673 5.79 26.35 41.07
N TYR A 674 5.24 25.27 40.54
CA TYR A 674 3.99 24.67 41.00
C TYR A 674 4.23 23.82 42.28
N ARG A 675 3.19 23.67 43.07
CA ARG A 675 3.18 22.78 44.27
C ARG A 675 2.43 21.47 43.96
N PRO A 676 3.08 20.46 43.34
CA PRO A 676 2.44 19.21 43.01
C PRO A 676 2.19 18.33 44.23
N GLY A 677 1.07 17.58 44.24
CA GLY A 677 0.79 16.51 45.20
C GLY A 677 0.60 15.18 44.47
N ILE A 678 0.91 14.07 45.10
CA ILE A 678 0.79 12.73 44.53
C ILE A 678 -0.30 11.92 45.23
N VAL A 679 -1.08 11.17 44.46
CA VAL A 679 -2.00 10.14 44.98
C VAL A 679 -1.78 8.83 44.21
N SER A 680 -1.65 7.70 44.94
CA SER A 680 -1.50 6.37 44.34
C SER A 680 -2.35 5.33 45.08
N ARG A 681 -2.42 4.12 44.50
CA ARG A 681 -3.14 2.99 45.10
C ARG A 681 -2.40 2.35 46.27
N GLY A 682 -1.07 2.47 46.30
CA GLY A 682 -0.22 1.73 47.22
C GLY A 682 -0.25 0.23 46.94
N TYR A 683 0.05 -0.14 45.66
CA TYR A 683 0.08 -1.54 45.27
C TYR A 683 1.14 -2.30 46.04
N GLY A 684 0.81 -3.50 46.55
CA GLY A 684 1.72 -4.28 47.43
C GLY A 684 1.70 -3.86 48.90
N GLY A 685 1.19 -2.67 49.25
CA GLY A 685 1.13 -2.16 50.61
C GLY A 685 -0.01 -2.75 51.48
N LYS A 686 0.23 -2.89 52.79
CA LYS A 686 -0.76 -3.37 53.78
C LYS A 686 -1.22 -2.21 54.66
N PHE A 687 -2.24 -1.48 54.23
CA PHE A 687 -2.86 -0.39 54.98
C PHE A 687 -4.39 -0.48 54.94
N LYS A 688 -5.08 0.03 55.98
CA LYS A 688 -6.56 -0.01 56.08
C LYS A 688 -7.24 1.31 55.71
N GLU A 689 -6.57 2.43 55.95
CA GLU A 689 -7.08 3.79 55.74
C GLU A 689 -6.14 4.60 54.85
N THR A 690 -6.58 5.81 54.44
CA THR A 690 -5.72 6.73 53.67
C THR A 690 -4.45 7.05 54.44
N LEU A 691 -3.29 6.67 53.93
CA LEU A 691 -1.97 6.81 54.55
C LEU A 691 -1.20 7.93 53.84
N LYS A 692 -0.56 8.82 54.61
CA LYS A 692 0.46 9.75 54.13
C LYS A 692 1.77 8.99 54.02
N VAL A 693 2.41 9.09 52.85
CA VAL A 693 3.69 8.41 52.59
C VAL A 693 4.83 9.41 52.79
N SER A 694 5.85 8.97 53.53
CA SER A 694 7.14 9.65 53.67
C SER A 694 8.28 8.66 53.48
N THR A 695 9.50 9.14 53.37
CA THR A 695 10.71 8.30 53.27
C THR A 695 10.87 7.33 54.46
N ASP A 696 10.34 7.68 55.62
CA ASP A 696 10.42 6.87 56.83
C ASP A 696 9.29 5.83 56.96
N THR A 697 8.29 5.86 56.05
CA THR A 697 7.17 4.93 56.12
C THR A 697 7.61 3.54 55.64
N PRO A 698 7.37 2.44 56.39
CA PRO A 698 7.84 1.12 56.04
C PRO A 698 7.30 0.65 54.66
N VAL A 699 8.17 0.06 53.85
CA VAL A 699 7.82 -0.48 52.51
C VAL A 699 6.67 -1.48 52.57
N LYS A 700 6.58 -2.29 53.64
CA LYS A 700 5.47 -3.24 53.85
C LYS A 700 4.10 -2.58 53.94
N GLU A 701 4.04 -1.30 54.36
CA GLU A 701 2.78 -0.53 54.43
C GLU A 701 2.46 0.20 53.14
N THR A 702 3.46 0.66 52.39
CA THR A 702 3.31 1.55 51.23
C THR A 702 3.40 0.85 49.89
N GLY A 703 4.19 -0.24 49.80
CA GLY A 703 4.63 -0.87 48.55
C GLY A 703 5.87 -0.20 47.95
N ASP A 704 6.61 -0.92 47.11
CA ASP A 704 7.91 -0.50 46.56
C ASP A 704 7.81 0.75 45.70
N GLU A 705 6.82 0.82 44.76
CA GLU A 705 6.60 1.95 43.90
C GLU A 705 6.33 3.26 44.65
N ALA A 706 5.57 3.18 45.75
CA ALA A 706 5.26 4.34 46.56
C ALA A 706 6.51 4.89 47.25
N GLN A 707 7.44 4.04 47.70
CA GLN A 707 8.70 4.48 48.31
C GLN A 707 9.63 5.21 47.32
N ILE A 708 9.62 4.83 46.04
CA ILE A 708 10.38 5.55 44.99
C ILE A 708 9.84 6.97 44.85
N LEU A 709 8.52 7.13 44.83
CA LEU A 709 7.87 8.45 44.67
C LEU A 709 7.95 9.30 45.96
N ALA A 710 8.05 8.69 47.12
CA ALA A 710 8.22 9.40 48.41
C ALA A 710 9.51 10.25 48.47
N LYS A 711 10.55 9.86 47.73
CA LYS A 711 11.82 10.59 47.63
C LYS A 711 11.71 11.96 46.93
N LEU A 712 10.56 12.27 46.32
CA LEU A 712 10.35 13.54 45.58
C LEU A 712 10.05 14.74 46.49
N ASP A 713 9.88 14.49 47.80
CA ASP A 713 9.59 15.50 48.79
C ASP A 713 8.41 16.42 48.44
N VAL A 714 7.29 15.76 48.10
CA VAL A 714 5.98 16.39 47.85
C VAL A 714 4.90 15.70 48.66
N PRO A 715 3.77 16.36 48.98
CA PRO A 715 2.66 15.74 49.67
C PRO A 715 2.15 14.51 48.93
N PHE A 716 2.27 13.33 49.57
CA PHE A 716 1.93 12.06 48.92
C PHE A 716 1.01 11.21 49.84
N TYR A 717 -0.12 10.77 49.22
CA TYR A 717 -1.11 9.94 49.90
C TYR A 717 -1.46 8.70 49.10
N ILE A 718 -1.62 7.56 49.80
CA ILE A 718 -2.08 6.30 49.18
C ILE A 718 -3.42 5.88 49.77
N ASP A 719 -4.33 5.42 48.89
CA ASP A 719 -5.62 4.82 49.26
C ASP A 719 -6.18 3.98 48.08
N LYS A 720 -6.79 2.84 48.43
CA LYS A 720 -7.57 2.05 47.43
C LYS A 720 -8.70 2.86 46.80
N ASN A 721 -9.27 3.83 47.54
CA ASN A 721 -10.22 4.82 47.08
C ASN A 721 -9.51 6.18 46.84
N ARG A 722 -9.05 6.43 45.64
CA ARG A 722 -8.30 7.66 45.29
C ARG A 722 -9.04 8.96 45.61
N VAL A 723 -10.37 8.96 45.58
CA VAL A 723 -11.17 10.14 45.96
C VAL A 723 -10.91 10.52 47.40
N ARG A 724 -10.77 9.51 48.30
CA ARG A 724 -10.41 9.79 49.72
C ARG A 724 -9.00 10.34 49.85
N ALA A 725 -8.05 9.80 49.06
CA ALA A 725 -6.69 10.32 49.05
C ALA A 725 -6.63 11.77 48.59
N VAL A 726 -7.32 12.08 47.48
CA VAL A 726 -7.41 13.47 46.98
C VAL A 726 -8.01 14.41 48.01
N LYS A 727 -9.15 14.05 48.62
CA LYS A 727 -9.80 14.87 49.66
C LYS A 727 -8.90 15.12 50.85
N LYS A 728 -8.12 14.10 51.29
CA LYS A 728 -7.21 14.23 52.44
C LYS A 728 -5.98 15.03 52.05
N LEU A 729 -5.49 14.93 50.82
CA LEU A 729 -4.40 15.71 50.27
C LEU A 729 -4.77 17.21 50.23
N THR A 730 -5.88 17.55 49.57
CA THR A 730 -6.34 18.94 49.41
C THR A 730 -6.75 19.60 50.72
N LYS A 731 -7.20 18.82 51.71
CA LYS A 731 -7.54 19.34 53.04
C LYS A 731 -6.30 19.69 53.87
N ASN A 732 -5.21 18.92 53.74
CA ASN A 732 -4.05 19.01 54.61
C ASN A 732 -2.88 19.79 53.98
N HIS A 733 -2.88 19.99 52.68
CA HIS A 733 -1.80 20.63 51.94
C HIS A 733 -2.35 21.51 50.80
N GLU A 734 -1.74 22.67 50.61
CA GLU A 734 -1.99 23.54 49.48
C GLU A 734 -1.23 23.02 48.25
N CYS A 735 -1.94 22.38 47.34
CA CYS A 735 -1.39 21.88 46.09
C CYS A 735 -2.04 22.62 44.90
N ASP A 736 -1.24 22.95 43.88
CA ASP A 736 -1.71 23.61 42.65
C ASP A 736 -2.11 22.57 41.61
N VAL A 737 -1.58 21.35 41.70
CA VAL A 737 -1.86 20.22 40.80
C VAL A 737 -1.68 18.88 41.50
N ILE A 738 -2.50 17.90 41.17
CA ILE A 738 -2.44 16.55 41.75
C ILE A 738 -2.11 15.56 40.65
N ILE A 739 -1.11 14.71 40.85
CA ILE A 739 -0.73 13.62 39.96
C ILE A 739 -1.27 12.32 40.54
N SER A 740 -2.12 11.62 39.79
CA SER A 740 -2.63 10.31 40.16
C SER A 740 -1.88 9.22 39.42
N ASP A 741 -1.07 8.47 40.15
CA ASP A 741 -0.38 7.30 39.63
C ASP A 741 -1.33 6.11 39.51
N ASP A 742 -1.25 5.38 38.35
CA ASP A 742 -2.06 4.21 37.98
C ASP A 742 -3.57 4.44 38.14
N GLY A 743 -4.08 5.59 37.65
CA GLY A 743 -5.45 6.05 37.89
C GLY A 743 -6.43 5.87 36.74
N LEU A 744 -6.03 5.39 35.53
CA LEU A 744 -6.87 5.36 34.32
C LEU A 744 -8.21 4.60 34.49
N GLN A 745 -8.24 3.53 35.29
CA GLN A 745 -9.44 2.72 35.51
C GLN A 745 -10.35 3.26 36.64
N HIS A 746 -9.96 4.34 37.36
CA HIS A 746 -10.69 4.88 38.49
C HIS A 746 -11.67 6.00 38.14
N TYR A 747 -12.76 5.68 37.43
CA TYR A 747 -13.75 6.64 36.95
C TYR A 747 -14.52 7.46 38.00
N LYS A 748 -14.45 7.08 39.27
CA LYS A 748 -15.05 7.86 40.39
C LYS A 748 -14.37 9.19 40.64
N MET A 749 -13.13 9.36 40.22
CA MET A 749 -12.32 10.57 40.37
C MET A 749 -12.38 11.35 39.06
N GLY A 750 -12.81 12.61 39.10
CA GLY A 750 -12.73 13.53 37.97
C GLY A 750 -11.27 13.78 37.63
N ARG A 751 -11.00 14.01 36.36
CA ARG A 751 -9.66 14.17 35.82
C ARG A 751 -9.66 15.27 34.78
N HIS A 752 -8.56 16.00 34.66
CA HIS A 752 -8.38 17.12 33.75
C HIS A 752 -7.47 16.71 32.59
N ILE A 753 -6.43 15.90 32.88
CA ILE A 753 -5.48 15.37 31.91
C ILE A 753 -5.34 13.88 32.16
N GLU A 754 -5.34 13.07 31.10
CA GLU A 754 -5.05 11.63 31.12
C GLU A 754 -3.80 11.36 30.29
N ILE A 755 -2.82 10.68 30.87
CA ILE A 755 -1.58 10.26 30.21
C ILE A 755 -1.54 8.73 30.24
N ALA A 756 -1.65 8.11 29.06
CA ALA A 756 -1.52 6.66 28.88
C ALA A 756 -0.09 6.32 28.47
N VAL A 757 0.61 5.56 29.30
CA VAL A 757 1.95 5.07 29.00
C VAL A 757 1.84 3.74 28.26
N ILE A 758 2.46 3.65 27.09
CA ILE A 758 2.46 2.46 26.24
C ILE A 758 3.91 2.01 26.05
N ASP A 759 4.18 0.74 26.34
CA ASP A 759 5.48 0.12 26.08
C ASP A 759 5.70 -0.04 24.58
N GLY A 760 6.81 0.44 24.04
CA GLY A 760 7.12 0.43 22.60
C GLY A 760 7.27 -0.98 22.04
N LYS A 761 7.75 -1.95 22.82
CA LYS A 761 7.91 -3.36 22.40
C LYS A 761 6.62 -4.15 22.57
N ARG A 762 5.88 -3.95 23.66
CA ARG A 762 4.68 -4.73 24.02
C ARG A 762 3.38 -4.14 23.47
N ARG A 763 3.35 -2.86 23.08
CA ARG A 763 2.20 -2.12 22.52
C ARG A 763 0.87 -2.46 23.23
N PHE A 764 -0.10 -3.04 22.49
CA PHE A 764 -1.42 -3.42 23.01
C PHE A 764 -1.55 -4.92 23.32
N GLY A 765 -0.45 -5.66 23.42
CA GLY A 765 -0.44 -7.10 23.69
C GLY A 765 -0.94 -7.94 22.47
N ASN A 766 -1.68 -9.03 22.76
CA ASN A 766 -2.15 -9.97 21.73
C ASN A 766 -3.42 -9.54 20.98
N ASN A 767 -3.96 -8.37 21.23
CA ASN A 767 -5.22 -7.84 20.67
C ASN A 767 -6.47 -8.70 20.96
N LEU A 768 -6.42 -9.65 21.90
CA LEU A 768 -7.55 -10.50 22.26
C LEU A 768 -8.29 -10.02 23.51
N THR A 769 -7.75 -9.02 24.19
CA THR A 769 -8.35 -8.48 25.45
C THR A 769 -8.56 -6.99 25.37
#